data_7d909bccf60c5e5d3707fb03a8206ea0
#
_entry.id   7d909bccf60c5e5d3707fb03a8206ea0
#
_cell.length_a   1.000
_cell.length_b   1.000
_cell.length_c   1.000
_cell.angle_alpha   90.00
_cell.angle_beta   90.00
_cell.angle_gamma   90.00
#
_symmetry.space_group_name_H-M   'P 1'
#
loop_
_entity.id
_entity.type
_entity.pdbx_description
1 polymer ?
#
loop_
_entity_poly.entity_id
_entity_poly.type
_entity_poly.pdbx_seq_one_letter_code
_entity_poly.pdbx_strand_id
1 'polypeptide(L)'
;MEKFGKSQSVLRREDDRFVTGRGQYVDDTAPKGALHGYVLRSSYAHGVITALNTQEAEAADGVRLVLTAAVLDKAGLSGKMEASLVKNQDGQLAPNTDRFLLAKDRVRFVGEPVAMVFADTYAQARAAADMIALEIDDLPVHLEVQAGGVDLHDAAPNNVAFDWALGDSAQMEAVKAEAAHVLSFEISDNRVICNSMEPRGCWADIEDGRLHLCVNGQGVWSQKGQLAKMLGLEESEIRVTNPDVGGGFGMKAMSYPEYFLAAQAARMLNRPVRWMSDRSEAMLSDNGGRDLTSTATLALDADHKIIGYQVQTLANMGAYSGQFAQPIQTQLFSKVLTGLYDIPVAHLQVTGIYTNTTQVDAYRGAGRPEAIYVLERAMDYAARELGIDAWEFRRRNFIAPEKFPYKTASQVRYDVGDFGLVLDRLAQEAALEHFAARRAASAKQGLLRGLGLCCYIESILGNPTETSRVVFQADGSVDLYVGTQSGGQGHETVYAQYLADQTGLPVEQINVIQGDSDLIPTGGGTGGSRSATVQNSATLALVTVMTQAYKLFLAEHHEADTSDVSFDDEVFRIAGSNVVFSWSDAAQLAREAGQSALLDITQSATLDDLSFPNGAHLAEVEVDPQTGQSKVVRYVVVDDFGYLLNPMLVEGQVHGGVVQGLGQAMMEHVVYDDNGQLLTASFMDYGMPRASDVPMFDFNSVVVPSTANPIGMKGCGEAGTIGSMAAVANAVMDALASKGVTRADMPFTPQRVWSMLQNAG
;
A
#
# COMPACT_ATOMS: atom_id res chain seq x y z
N MET A 1 -24.50 -20.26 23.51
CA MET A 1 -23.50 -19.19 23.35
C MET A 1 -23.15 -19.15 21.87
N GLU A 2 -23.18 -17.99 21.20
CA GLU A 2 -22.66 -17.93 19.85
C GLU A 2 -21.16 -18.26 19.90
N LYS A 3 -20.69 -19.03 18.92
CA LYS A 3 -19.28 -19.39 18.78
C LYS A 3 -18.45 -18.14 18.58
N PHE A 4 -17.45 -17.91 19.44
CA PHE A 4 -16.47 -16.85 19.22
C PHE A 4 -15.62 -17.19 17.99
N GLY A 5 -15.47 -16.24 17.07
CA GLY A 5 -14.59 -16.44 15.91
C GLY A 5 -14.98 -15.64 14.68
N LYS A 6 -14.96 -16.30 13.53
CA LYS A 6 -15.20 -15.74 12.21
C LYS A 6 -16.55 -14.99 12.13
N SER A 7 -16.55 -13.84 11.47
CA SER A 7 -17.70 -12.95 11.27
C SER A 7 -18.23 -12.26 12.52
N GLN A 8 -17.48 -12.26 13.62
CA GLN A 8 -17.82 -11.51 14.82
C GLN A 8 -17.01 -10.21 14.92
N SER A 9 -17.67 -9.13 15.28
CA SER A 9 -17.03 -7.86 15.58
C SER A 9 -16.41 -7.89 16.97
N VAL A 10 -15.11 -8.19 17.03
CA VAL A 10 -14.32 -8.24 18.26
C VAL A 10 -13.48 -6.96 18.34
N LEU A 11 -13.45 -6.34 19.53
CA LEU A 11 -12.62 -5.16 19.78
C LEU A 11 -11.13 -5.46 19.55
N ARG A 12 -10.41 -4.53 18.98
CA ARG A 12 -8.99 -4.68 18.68
C ARG A 12 -8.18 -4.78 19.98
N ARG A 13 -7.51 -5.90 20.19
CA ARG A 13 -6.75 -6.20 21.42
C ARG A 13 -5.58 -5.24 21.62
N GLU A 14 -4.93 -4.85 20.54
CA GLU A 14 -3.78 -3.94 20.51
C GLU A 14 -4.14 -2.53 21.01
N ASP A 15 -5.41 -2.13 20.92
CA ASP A 15 -5.85 -0.78 21.32
C ASP A 15 -5.58 -0.51 22.79
N ASP A 16 -5.70 -1.52 23.68
CA ASP A 16 -5.47 -1.33 25.11
C ASP A 16 -4.04 -0.79 25.38
N ARG A 17 -3.02 -1.34 24.71
CA ARG A 17 -1.65 -0.81 24.88
C ARG A 17 -1.45 0.53 24.19
N PHE A 18 -2.07 0.77 23.03
CA PHE A 18 -1.90 2.02 22.30
C PHE A 18 -2.54 3.20 22.99
N VAL A 19 -3.80 3.09 23.43
CA VAL A 19 -4.51 4.20 24.06
C VAL A 19 -4.08 4.47 25.49
N THR A 20 -3.36 3.54 26.12
CA THR A 20 -2.80 3.70 27.48
C THR A 20 -1.31 4.08 27.49
N GLY A 21 -0.72 4.37 26.31
CA GLY A 21 0.68 4.80 26.20
C GLY A 21 1.70 3.68 26.44
N ARG A 22 1.31 2.41 26.26
CA ARG A 22 2.18 1.24 26.40
C ARG A 22 2.66 0.69 25.05
N GLY A 23 2.28 1.34 23.94
CA GLY A 23 2.84 1.04 22.62
C GLY A 23 4.36 1.27 22.60
N GLN A 24 5.06 0.43 21.85
CA GLN A 24 6.52 0.48 21.72
C GLN A 24 6.87 0.68 20.25
N TYR A 25 7.07 1.95 19.87
CA TYR A 25 7.45 2.32 18.50
C TYR A 25 8.97 2.31 18.33
N VAL A 26 9.46 2.47 17.11
CA VAL A 26 10.90 2.32 16.83
C VAL A 26 11.78 3.25 17.67
N ASP A 27 11.32 4.47 17.95
CA ASP A 27 12.06 5.43 18.77
C ASP A 27 12.08 5.07 20.26
N ASP A 28 11.03 4.40 20.75
CA ASP A 28 10.91 3.95 22.15
C ASP A 28 11.84 2.75 22.44
N THR A 29 12.16 1.95 21.42
CA THR A 29 12.93 0.72 21.56
C THR A 29 14.43 0.89 21.34
N ALA A 30 14.90 2.10 21.00
CA ALA A 30 16.30 2.35 20.71
C ALA A 30 17.19 2.06 21.95
N PRO A 31 18.34 1.38 21.78
CA PRO A 31 19.25 1.04 22.86
C PRO A 31 19.73 2.30 23.61
N LYS A 32 19.85 2.18 24.94
CA LYS A 32 20.31 3.31 25.78
C LYS A 32 21.74 3.71 25.40
N GLY A 33 21.94 5.01 25.15
CA GLY A 33 23.24 5.56 24.74
C GLY A 33 23.53 5.40 23.25
N ALA A 34 22.50 5.07 22.44
CA ALA A 34 22.61 5.09 20.99
C ALA A 34 23.00 6.49 20.50
N LEU A 35 23.92 6.55 19.55
CA LEU A 35 24.29 7.79 18.87
C LEU A 35 23.17 8.25 17.97
N HIS A 36 22.98 9.56 17.86
CA HIS A 36 21.97 10.15 17.01
C HIS A 36 22.51 10.44 15.63
N GLY A 37 21.82 9.93 14.60
CA GLY A 37 22.09 10.23 13.20
C GLY A 37 21.32 11.46 12.74
N TYR A 38 21.95 12.28 11.89
CA TYR A 38 21.33 13.36 11.14
C TYR A 38 21.81 13.37 9.70
N VAL A 39 20.89 13.49 8.75
CA VAL A 39 21.22 13.46 7.31
C VAL A 39 21.34 14.89 6.79
N LEU A 40 22.50 15.24 6.24
CA LEU A 40 22.64 16.42 5.38
C LEU A 40 22.01 16.11 4.02
N ARG A 41 21.00 16.89 3.65
CA ARG A 41 20.27 16.75 2.39
C ARG A 41 20.55 17.93 1.47
N SER A 42 20.51 17.65 0.17
CA SER A 42 20.64 18.68 -0.85
C SER A 42 19.52 19.71 -0.76
N SER A 43 19.88 20.98 -0.81
CA SER A 43 18.95 22.09 -1.05
C SER A 43 18.79 22.44 -2.54
N TYR A 44 19.56 21.77 -3.40
CA TYR A 44 19.51 21.93 -4.84
C TYR A 44 18.71 20.79 -5.48
N ALA A 45 17.87 21.11 -6.44
CA ALA A 45 17.11 20.12 -7.19
C ALA A 45 17.97 19.41 -8.26
N HIS A 46 18.97 20.11 -8.83
CA HIS A 46 19.88 19.53 -9.81
C HIS A 46 21.23 20.26 -9.76
N GLY A 47 22.32 19.54 -9.66
CA GLY A 47 23.65 20.16 -9.66
C GLY A 47 24.80 19.16 -9.52
N VAL A 48 25.98 19.59 -9.93
CA VAL A 48 27.24 18.85 -9.77
C VAL A 48 27.88 19.20 -8.43
N ILE A 49 28.19 18.21 -7.63
CA ILE A 49 28.94 18.40 -6.38
C ILE A 49 30.40 18.66 -6.74
N THR A 50 30.87 19.89 -6.54
CA THR A 50 32.26 20.31 -6.84
C THR A 50 33.17 20.18 -5.63
N ALA A 51 32.64 20.31 -4.42
CA ALA A 51 33.35 20.06 -3.17
C ALA A 51 32.42 19.58 -2.05
N LEU A 52 32.94 18.70 -1.20
CA LEU A 52 32.32 18.26 0.04
C LEU A 52 33.41 18.17 1.12
N ASN A 53 33.44 19.13 2.04
CA ASN A 53 34.42 19.17 3.12
C ASN A 53 33.76 18.93 4.47
N THR A 54 34.17 17.85 5.15
CA THR A 54 33.59 17.38 6.41
C THR A 54 34.48 17.65 7.61
N GLN A 55 35.67 18.28 7.45
CA GLN A 55 36.70 18.42 8.51
C GLN A 55 36.20 19.14 9.76
N GLU A 56 35.43 20.24 9.60
CA GLU A 56 34.86 20.95 10.73
C GLU A 56 33.80 20.12 11.47
N ALA A 57 32.96 19.43 10.74
CA ALA A 57 31.96 18.55 11.30
C ALA A 57 32.58 17.34 12.03
N GLU A 58 33.63 16.75 11.48
CA GLU A 58 34.36 15.64 12.12
C GLU A 58 35.07 16.07 13.42
N ALA A 59 35.52 17.32 13.48
CA ALA A 59 36.18 17.88 14.65
C ALA A 59 35.22 18.44 15.73
N ALA A 60 33.93 18.52 15.44
CA ALA A 60 32.92 19.09 16.32
C ALA A 60 32.69 18.20 17.56
N ASP A 61 32.39 18.85 18.69
CA ASP A 61 32.20 18.14 19.95
C ASP A 61 31.03 17.15 19.89
N GLY A 62 31.30 15.94 20.38
CA GLY A 62 30.33 14.87 20.43
C GLY A 62 30.12 14.11 19.10
N VAL A 63 30.71 14.54 17.99
CA VAL A 63 30.67 13.82 16.71
C VAL A 63 31.56 12.58 16.81
N ARG A 64 31.03 11.45 16.29
CA ARG A 64 31.70 10.15 16.32
C ARG A 64 31.97 9.61 14.93
N LEU A 65 31.13 9.96 13.93
CA LEU A 65 31.29 9.51 12.56
C LEU A 65 30.58 10.46 11.61
N VAL A 66 31.22 10.75 10.49
CA VAL A 66 30.56 11.40 9.32
C VAL A 66 30.66 10.43 8.15
N LEU A 67 29.52 9.98 7.63
CA LEU A 67 29.43 9.14 6.45
C LEU A 67 29.24 10.03 5.22
N THR A 68 30.09 9.80 4.21
CA THR A 68 29.95 10.33 2.85
C THR A 68 30.06 9.18 1.86
N ALA A 69 29.71 9.40 0.60
CA ALA A 69 29.90 8.39 -0.44
C ALA A 69 31.35 7.88 -0.49
N ALA A 70 32.34 8.78 -0.33
CA ALA A 70 33.75 8.40 -0.32
C ALA A 70 34.14 7.51 0.88
N VAL A 71 33.52 7.72 2.05
CA VAL A 71 33.72 6.87 3.24
C VAL A 71 33.12 5.47 2.98
N LEU A 72 31.92 5.39 2.36
CA LEU A 72 31.29 4.14 2.01
C LEU A 72 32.11 3.34 0.99
N ASP A 73 32.61 4.00 -0.05
CA ASP A 73 33.50 3.37 -1.06
C ASP A 73 34.77 2.79 -0.43
N LYS A 74 35.41 3.51 0.50
CA LYS A 74 36.56 3.02 1.26
C LYS A 74 36.21 1.81 2.14
N ALA A 75 34.98 1.74 2.62
CA ALA A 75 34.47 0.59 3.37
C ALA A 75 34.09 -0.60 2.48
N GLY A 76 34.24 -0.48 1.16
CA GLY A 76 33.92 -1.54 0.19
C GLY A 76 32.43 -1.65 -0.16
N LEU A 77 31.64 -0.65 0.19
CA LEU A 77 30.19 -0.63 -0.14
C LEU A 77 29.98 0.04 -1.48
N SER A 78 29.30 -0.64 -2.43
CA SER A 78 28.87 0.00 -3.68
C SER A 78 27.86 1.12 -3.44
N GLY A 79 27.07 0.99 -2.38
CA GLY A 79 26.03 1.94 -1.96
C GLY A 79 24.89 2.12 -2.97
N LYS A 80 24.72 1.20 -3.93
CA LYS A 80 23.66 1.29 -4.95
C LYS A 80 22.38 0.65 -4.47
N MET A 81 21.30 1.43 -4.47
CA MET A 81 19.94 0.96 -4.19
C MET A 81 19.40 0.14 -5.36
N GLU A 82 18.56 -0.84 -5.06
CA GLU A 82 17.91 -1.67 -6.07
C GLU A 82 16.58 -1.07 -6.55
N ALA A 83 16.28 -1.29 -7.84
CA ALA A 83 14.99 -1.01 -8.45
C ALA A 83 14.53 -2.21 -9.29
N SER A 84 13.23 -2.48 -9.30
CA SER A 84 12.62 -3.46 -10.21
C SER A 84 12.37 -2.79 -11.56
N LEU A 85 13.06 -3.25 -12.60
CA LEU A 85 12.97 -2.69 -13.94
C LEU A 85 12.02 -3.51 -14.81
N VAL A 86 11.25 -2.86 -15.66
CA VAL A 86 10.40 -3.50 -16.66
C VAL A 86 11.14 -3.66 -17.98
N LYS A 87 10.60 -4.50 -18.88
CA LYS A 87 11.08 -4.60 -20.25
C LYS A 87 10.32 -3.59 -21.12
N ASN A 88 11.06 -2.80 -21.88
CA ASN A 88 10.52 -1.88 -22.87
C ASN A 88 9.82 -2.62 -24.03
N GLN A 89 9.09 -1.90 -24.86
CA GLN A 89 8.40 -2.46 -26.04
C GLN A 89 9.36 -3.15 -27.04
N ASP A 90 10.63 -2.75 -27.09
CA ASP A 90 11.67 -3.39 -27.89
C ASP A 90 12.23 -4.69 -27.27
N GLY A 91 11.74 -5.08 -26.09
CA GLY A 91 12.16 -6.25 -25.35
C GLY A 91 13.40 -6.06 -24.49
N GLN A 92 14.08 -4.91 -24.55
CA GLN A 92 15.21 -4.60 -23.70
C GLN A 92 14.75 -4.21 -22.29
N LEU A 93 15.58 -4.46 -21.29
CA LEU A 93 15.34 -3.98 -19.94
C LEU A 93 15.42 -2.46 -19.91
N ALA A 94 14.55 -1.80 -19.16
CA ALA A 94 14.61 -0.36 -18.93
C ALA A 94 15.99 0.06 -18.41
N PRO A 95 16.46 1.29 -18.72
CA PRO A 95 17.74 1.77 -18.24
C PRO A 95 17.88 1.66 -16.72
N ASN A 96 18.99 1.09 -16.26
CA ASN A 96 19.30 1.08 -14.83
C ASN A 96 20.03 2.37 -14.47
N THR A 97 19.36 3.24 -13.73
CA THR A 97 19.92 4.48 -13.21
C THR A 97 20.44 4.26 -11.79
N ASP A 98 21.71 4.59 -11.56
CA ASP A 98 22.35 4.37 -10.27
C ASP A 98 21.83 5.37 -9.23
N ARG A 99 21.07 4.88 -8.23
CA ARG A 99 20.74 5.60 -7.01
C ARG A 99 21.68 5.16 -5.90
N PHE A 100 22.49 6.08 -5.38
CA PHE A 100 23.41 5.80 -4.28
C PHE A 100 22.76 6.09 -2.92
N LEU A 101 23.28 5.48 -1.85
CA LEU A 101 22.88 5.79 -0.47
C LEU A 101 23.15 7.25 -0.10
N LEU A 102 24.27 7.79 -0.61
CA LEU A 102 24.65 9.19 -0.50
C LEU A 102 25.10 9.68 -1.88
N ALA A 103 24.70 10.88 -2.25
CA ALA A 103 25.08 11.46 -3.54
C ALA A 103 26.60 11.52 -3.71
N LYS A 104 27.10 11.13 -4.88
CA LYS A 104 28.56 11.07 -5.18
C LYS A 104 29.05 12.32 -5.89
N ASP A 105 28.55 12.56 -7.07
CA ASP A 105 29.02 13.57 -8.01
C ASP A 105 27.92 14.54 -8.44
N ARG A 106 26.66 14.18 -8.26
CA ARG A 106 25.51 14.97 -8.68
C ARG A 106 24.34 14.76 -7.73
N VAL A 107 23.64 15.86 -7.44
CA VAL A 107 22.32 15.83 -6.81
C VAL A 107 21.23 16.00 -7.85
N ARG A 108 20.05 15.33 -7.64
CA ARG A 108 18.98 15.26 -8.62
C ARG A 108 17.61 15.67 -8.11
N PHE A 109 17.47 15.86 -6.79
CA PHE A 109 16.25 16.40 -6.19
C PHE A 109 16.55 17.09 -4.86
N VAL A 110 15.71 18.03 -4.46
CA VAL A 110 15.76 18.65 -3.12
C VAL A 110 15.39 17.62 -2.08
N GLY A 111 16.28 17.39 -1.10
CA GLY A 111 16.11 16.34 -0.09
C GLY A 111 16.98 15.09 -0.32
N GLU A 112 17.74 15.02 -1.42
CA GLU A 112 18.66 13.91 -1.68
C GLU A 112 19.77 13.85 -0.61
N PRO A 113 20.02 12.67 0.02
CA PRO A 113 21.02 12.53 1.06
C PRO A 113 22.44 12.69 0.49
N VAL A 114 23.26 13.55 1.13
CA VAL A 114 24.65 13.86 0.74
C VAL A 114 25.65 13.33 1.76
N ALA A 115 25.34 13.48 3.04
CA ALA A 115 26.15 12.96 4.14
C ALA A 115 25.26 12.60 5.33
N MET A 116 25.77 11.77 6.24
CA MET A 116 25.08 11.46 7.50
C MET A 116 26.06 11.57 8.66
N VAL A 117 25.69 12.35 9.67
CA VAL A 117 26.50 12.61 10.87
C VAL A 117 25.94 11.83 12.05
N PHE A 118 26.80 11.15 12.80
CA PHE A 118 26.45 10.48 14.06
C PHE A 118 27.17 11.13 15.24
N ALA A 119 26.39 11.57 16.23
CA ALA A 119 26.91 12.25 17.41
C ALA A 119 26.22 11.77 18.70
N ASP A 120 26.77 12.19 19.86
CA ASP A 120 26.23 11.79 21.16
C ASP A 120 24.80 12.31 21.42
N THR A 121 24.38 13.40 20.76
CA THR A 121 23.02 13.94 20.81
C THR A 121 22.54 14.37 19.42
N TYR A 122 21.22 14.41 19.22
CA TYR A 122 20.61 14.91 18.00
C TYR A 122 21.02 16.35 17.65
N ALA A 123 21.07 17.21 18.67
CA ALA A 123 21.48 18.61 18.49
C ALA A 123 22.91 18.74 17.97
N GLN A 124 23.84 17.92 18.50
CA GLN A 124 25.23 17.88 18.02
C GLN A 124 25.34 17.34 16.61
N ALA A 125 24.61 16.26 16.30
CA ALA A 125 24.60 15.69 14.94
C ALA A 125 24.09 16.71 13.91
N ARG A 126 23.00 17.41 14.21
CA ARG A 126 22.43 18.47 13.37
C ARG A 126 23.39 19.66 13.21
N ALA A 127 23.91 20.19 14.32
CA ALA A 127 24.83 21.32 14.26
C ALA A 127 26.11 20.99 13.47
N ALA A 128 26.62 19.76 13.59
CA ALA A 128 27.77 19.31 12.83
C ALA A 128 27.45 19.13 11.35
N ALA A 129 26.26 18.66 11.02
CA ALA A 129 25.84 18.59 9.62
C ALA A 129 25.79 19.97 8.95
N ASP A 130 25.38 21.00 9.69
CA ASP A 130 25.39 22.40 9.21
C ASP A 130 26.83 22.97 9.04
N MET A 131 27.87 22.34 9.61
CA MET A 131 29.28 22.68 9.40
C MET A 131 29.91 22.05 8.16
N ILE A 132 29.22 21.11 7.52
CA ILE A 132 29.71 20.47 6.29
C ILE A 132 29.66 21.51 5.15
N ALA A 133 30.81 21.83 4.58
CA ALA A 133 30.85 22.69 3.41
C ALA A 133 30.55 21.88 2.15
N LEU A 134 29.40 22.13 1.54
CA LEU A 134 28.93 21.53 0.31
C LEU A 134 28.88 22.59 -0.78
N GLU A 135 29.65 22.40 -1.85
CA GLU A 135 29.64 23.27 -3.04
C GLU A 135 28.99 22.53 -4.20
N ILE A 136 28.02 23.16 -4.83
CA ILE A 136 27.26 22.59 -5.96
C ILE A 136 27.23 23.62 -7.10
N ASP A 137 27.64 23.19 -8.27
CA ASP A 137 27.40 23.91 -9.51
C ASP A 137 26.00 23.57 -10.02
N ASP A 138 25.13 24.59 -10.04
CA ASP A 138 23.72 24.47 -10.39
C ASP A 138 23.52 24.02 -11.84
N LEU A 139 22.54 23.14 -12.07
CA LEU A 139 22.13 22.65 -13.39
C LEU A 139 20.67 22.98 -13.64
N PRO A 140 20.26 23.11 -14.92
CA PRO A 140 18.83 23.29 -15.24
C PRO A 140 17.96 22.17 -14.69
N VAL A 141 16.79 22.53 -14.18
CA VAL A 141 15.82 21.63 -13.58
C VAL A 141 14.80 21.17 -14.63
N HIS A 142 14.44 19.90 -14.59
CA HIS A 142 13.39 19.29 -15.42
C HIS A 142 12.25 18.78 -14.53
N LEU A 143 11.09 19.45 -14.58
CA LEU A 143 9.92 19.13 -13.75
C LEU A 143 8.73 18.65 -14.58
N GLU A 144 8.73 18.93 -15.87
CA GLU A 144 7.65 18.53 -16.77
C GLU A 144 7.67 17.01 -17.01
N VAL A 145 6.49 16.39 -16.93
CA VAL A 145 6.35 14.94 -17.18
C VAL A 145 6.24 14.70 -18.68
N GLN A 146 7.33 14.99 -19.39
CA GLN A 146 7.47 14.77 -20.84
C GLN A 146 8.94 14.47 -21.19
N ALA A 147 9.16 13.78 -22.30
CA ALA A 147 10.50 13.51 -22.78
C ALA A 147 11.20 14.82 -23.22
N GLY A 148 12.48 14.97 -22.87
CA GLY A 148 13.29 16.14 -23.20
C GLY A 148 13.97 16.77 -21.99
N GLY A 149 14.42 18.02 -22.12
CA GLY A 149 15.15 18.73 -21.08
C GLY A 149 16.60 18.29 -20.94
N VAL A 150 17.25 18.67 -19.83
CA VAL A 150 18.61 18.21 -19.50
C VAL A 150 18.52 16.80 -18.91
N ASP A 151 19.32 15.88 -19.41
CA ASP A 151 19.33 14.49 -18.94
C ASP A 151 19.77 14.40 -17.47
N LEU A 152 18.92 13.83 -16.63
CA LEU A 152 19.24 13.53 -15.24
C LEU A 152 20.25 12.38 -15.14
N HIS A 153 20.16 11.46 -16.08
CA HIS A 153 20.98 10.25 -16.13
C HIS A 153 21.47 9.98 -17.55
N ASP A 154 22.76 9.77 -17.71
CA ASP A 154 23.37 9.46 -19.02
C ASP A 154 22.78 8.17 -19.63
N ALA A 155 22.33 7.24 -18.81
CA ALA A 155 21.70 5.99 -19.22
C ALA A 155 20.25 6.15 -19.73
N ALA A 156 19.60 7.30 -19.47
CA ALA A 156 18.21 7.57 -19.82
C ALA A 156 18.07 8.88 -20.62
N PRO A 157 18.48 8.88 -21.90
CA PRO A 157 18.42 10.06 -22.76
C PRO A 157 16.99 10.62 -22.84
N ASN A 158 16.87 11.94 -22.91
CA ASN A 158 15.60 12.67 -22.88
C ASN A 158 14.75 12.36 -21.64
N ASN A 159 15.38 11.94 -20.56
CA ASN A 159 14.72 11.59 -19.28
C ASN A 159 13.67 10.47 -19.40
N VAL A 160 13.72 9.63 -20.42
CA VAL A 160 12.82 8.47 -20.57
C VAL A 160 13.33 7.32 -19.71
N ALA A 161 12.60 7.02 -18.63
CA ALA A 161 12.91 5.94 -17.70
C ALA A 161 12.57 4.58 -18.28
N PHE A 162 11.46 4.48 -19.00
CA PHE A 162 11.01 3.28 -19.73
C PHE A 162 9.89 3.65 -20.72
N ASP A 163 9.67 2.77 -21.70
CA ASP A 163 8.52 2.78 -22.60
C ASP A 163 7.95 1.36 -22.71
N TRP A 164 6.81 1.15 -22.04
CA TRP A 164 6.21 -0.18 -21.86
C TRP A 164 4.80 -0.23 -22.44
N ALA A 165 4.41 -1.40 -22.97
CA ALA A 165 3.04 -1.59 -23.44
C ALA A 165 2.53 -3.00 -23.16
N LEU A 166 1.19 -3.12 -23.09
CA LEU A 166 0.43 -4.36 -23.00
C LEU A 166 -0.76 -4.31 -23.96
N GLY A 167 -1.05 -5.44 -24.59
CA GLY A 167 -2.12 -5.58 -25.59
C GLY A 167 -1.63 -5.33 -27.01
N ASP A 168 -2.56 -5.42 -27.99
CA ASP A 168 -2.27 -5.26 -29.40
C ASP A 168 -2.80 -3.91 -29.90
N SER A 169 -1.88 -2.98 -30.17
CA SER A 169 -2.22 -1.63 -30.67
C SER A 169 -2.90 -1.67 -32.04
N ALA A 170 -2.51 -2.60 -32.93
CA ALA A 170 -3.11 -2.72 -34.26
C ALA A 170 -4.55 -3.23 -34.17
N GLN A 171 -4.81 -4.18 -33.27
CA GLN A 171 -6.18 -4.64 -32.97
C GLN A 171 -7.03 -3.50 -32.40
N MET A 172 -6.47 -2.70 -31.50
CA MET A 172 -7.18 -1.54 -30.94
C MET A 172 -7.54 -0.50 -32.01
N GLU A 173 -6.62 -0.19 -32.95
CA GLU A 173 -6.90 0.71 -34.05
C GLU A 173 -8.00 0.17 -34.98
N ALA A 174 -8.01 -1.14 -35.27
CA ALA A 174 -9.08 -1.78 -36.03
C ALA A 174 -10.44 -1.65 -35.33
N VAL A 175 -10.49 -1.89 -34.02
CA VAL A 175 -11.71 -1.72 -33.22
C VAL A 175 -12.20 -0.27 -33.22
N LYS A 176 -11.31 0.70 -33.10
CA LYS A 176 -11.68 2.13 -33.19
C LYS A 176 -12.26 2.51 -34.56
N ALA A 177 -11.75 1.92 -35.63
CA ALA A 177 -12.25 2.19 -36.97
C ALA A 177 -13.67 1.65 -37.22
N GLU A 178 -14.06 0.59 -36.51
CA GLU A 178 -15.40 -0.05 -36.62
C GLU A 178 -16.39 0.50 -35.55
N ALA A 179 -15.92 1.24 -34.55
CA ALA A 179 -16.75 1.72 -33.45
C ALA A 179 -17.77 2.77 -33.91
N ALA A 180 -18.97 2.74 -33.33
CA ALA A 180 -19.99 3.77 -33.54
C ALA A 180 -19.61 5.08 -32.82
N HIS A 181 -18.94 4.97 -31.68
CA HIS A 181 -18.43 6.12 -30.92
C HIS A 181 -16.98 5.85 -30.47
N VAL A 182 -16.11 6.85 -30.63
CA VAL A 182 -14.76 6.84 -30.08
C VAL A 182 -14.60 8.11 -29.24
N LEU A 183 -14.46 7.92 -27.92
CA LEU A 183 -14.39 9.01 -26.94
C LEU A 183 -13.05 8.97 -26.24
N SER A 184 -12.35 10.11 -26.21
CA SER A 184 -11.03 10.23 -25.59
C SER A 184 -11.01 11.32 -24.53
N PHE A 185 -10.37 11.02 -23.39
CA PHE A 185 -10.34 11.90 -22.23
C PHE A 185 -8.92 11.96 -21.67
N GLU A 186 -8.42 13.17 -21.47
CA GLU A 186 -7.21 13.38 -20.66
C GLU A 186 -7.60 13.44 -19.18
N ILE A 187 -6.88 12.72 -18.33
CA ILE A 187 -7.17 12.55 -16.92
C ILE A 187 -5.85 12.64 -16.16
N SER A 188 -5.77 13.56 -15.20
CA SER A 188 -4.60 13.76 -14.35
C SER A 188 -4.82 13.18 -12.96
N ASP A 189 -3.83 12.44 -12.47
CA ASP A 189 -3.77 11.85 -11.13
C ASP A 189 -2.59 12.52 -10.38
N ASN A 190 -2.89 13.38 -9.43
CA ASN A 190 -1.90 14.24 -8.79
C ASN A 190 -1.00 13.49 -7.81
N ARG A 191 0.24 13.94 -7.69
CA ARG A 191 1.22 13.43 -6.72
C ARG A 191 0.76 13.66 -5.29
N VAL A 192 0.99 12.65 -4.44
CA VAL A 192 0.76 12.69 -2.99
C VAL A 192 1.92 12.07 -2.22
N ILE A 193 2.01 12.37 -0.92
CA ILE A 193 2.95 11.76 0.04
C ILE A 193 2.14 10.94 1.03
N CYS A 194 2.60 9.72 1.36
CA CYS A 194 1.88 8.81 2.27
C CYS A 194 1.58 9.39 3.65
N ASN A 195 2.50 10.16 4.22
CA ASN A 195 2.36 10.86 5.49
C ASN A 195 1.84 10.00 6.65
N SER A 196 2.43 8.82 6.88
CA SER A 196 2.15 8.06 8.10
C SER A 196 2.39 8.94 9.34
N MET A 197 1.55 8.79 10.39
CA MET A 197 1.66 9.64 11.59
C MET A 197 2.99 9.43 12.31
N GLU A 198 3.48 8.21 12.39
CA GLU A 198 4.87 7.93 12.76
C GLU A 198 5.76 8.12 11.52
N PRO A 199 6.71 9.08 11.51
CA PRO A 199 7.71 9.20 10.45
C PRO A 199 8.59 7.95 10.36
N ARG A 200 9.40 7.83 9.30
CA ARG A 200 10.38 6.74 9.19
C ARG A 200 11.45 6.86 10.28
N GLY A 201 11.90 5.71 10.75
CA GLY A 201 12.98 5.64 11.71
C GLY A 201 13.62 4.26 11.77
N CYS A 202 14.82 4.22 12.33
CA CYS A 202 15.54 2.99 12.60
C CYS A 202 16.55 3.18 13.73
N TRP A 203 16.96 2.06 14.31
CA TRP A 203 18.20 1.98 15.08
C TRP A 203 18.95 0.70 14.70
N ALA A 204 20.25 0.71 14.88
CA ALA A 204 21.09 -0.45 14.61
C ALA A 204 22.11 -0.62 15.75
N ASP A 205 22.43 -1.88 16.08
CA ASP A 205 23.40 -2.26 17.09
C ASP A 205 24.14 -3.54 16.67
N ILE A 206 25.23 -3.85 17.37
CA ILE A 206 25.93 -5.13 17.28
C ILE A 206 25.65 -5.93 18.56
N GLU A 207 24.79 -6.93 18.45
CA GLU A 207 24.39 -7.81 19.54
C GLU A 207 25.02 -9.18 19.34
N ASP A 208 25.80 -9.65 20.29
CA ASP A 208 26.49 -10.96 20.22
C ASP A 208 27.28 -11.20 18.92
N GLY A 209 27.86 -10.14 18.37
CA GLY A 209 28.63 -10.16 17.13
C GLY A 209 27.78 -10.14 15.85
N ARG A 210 26.46 -10.06 15.96
CA ARG A 210 25.50 -9.96 14.85
C ARG A 210 24.98 -8.52 14.73
N LEU A 211 24.71 -8.11 13.51
CA LEU A 211 24.04 -6.84 13.24
C LEU A 211 22.55 -6.96 13.55
N HIS A 212 22.04 -6.14 14.44
CA HIS A 212 20.62 -5.97 14.69
C HIS A 212 20.16 -4.63 14.10
N LEU A 213 19.21 -4.66 13.17
CA LEU A 213 18.53 -3.49 12.63
C LEU A 213 17.07 -3.52 13.06
N CYS A 214 16.60 -2.49 13.74
CA CYS A 214 15.18 -2.26 14.03
C CYS A 214 14.67 -1.11 13.17
N VAL A 215 13.56 -1.37 12.45
CA VAL A 215 12.92 -0.37 11.60
C VAL A 215 11.41 -0.38 11.81
N ASN A 216 10.73 0.73 11.58
CA ASN A 216 9.26 0.77 11.54
C ASN A 216 8.75 0.39 10.14
N GLY A 217 9.04 -0.86 9.74
CA GLY A 217 8.76 -1.41 8.41
C GLY A 217 7.44 -2.17 8.30
N GLN A 218 7.18 -2.73 7.12
CA GLN A 218 6.01 -3.57 6.81
C GLN A 218 6.37 -5.07 6.69
N GLY A 219 7.50 -5.47 7.25
CA GLY A 219 8.02 -6.84 7.30
C GLY A 219 9.52 -6.85 7.47
N VAL A 220 10.08 -7.96 7.91
CA VAL A 220 11.50 -8.07 8.29
C VAL A 220 12.35 -8.78 7.25
N TRP A 221 11.79 -9.76 6.51
CA TRP A 221 12.58 -10.63 5.64
C TRP A 221 13.10 -9.93 4.38
N SER A 222 12.27 -9.13 3.71
CA SER A 222 12.72 -8.34 2.56
C SER A 222 13.82 -7.36 2.96
N GLN A 223 13.65 -6.69 4.12
CA GLN A 223 14.65 -5.76 4.65
C GLN A 223 15.96 -6.48 5.00
N LYS A 224 15.88 -7.68 5.61
CA LYS A 224 17.03 -8.52 5.95
C LYS A 224 17.82 -8.91 4.72
N GLY A 225 17.16 -9.42 3.68
CA GLY A 225 17.81 -9.82 2.42
C GLY A 225 18.50 -8.65 1.71
N GLN A 226 17.83 -7.48 1.65
CA GLN A 226 18.45 -6.29 1.05
C GLN A 226 19.62 -5.76 1.87
N LEU A 227 19.53 -5.80 3.21
CA LEU A 227 20.62 -5.41 4.09
C LEU A 227 21.83 -6.35 3.94
N ALA A 228 21.61 -7.67 3.89
CA ALA A 228 22.64 -8.68 3.65
C ALA A 228 23.38 -8.41 2.33
N LYS A 229 22.63 -8.21 1.25
CA LYS A 229 23.19 -7.91 -0.06
C LYS A 229 23.96 -6.59 -0.08
N MET A 230 23.41 -5.52 0.49
CA MET A 230 24.05 -4.18 0.51
C MET A 230 25.37 -4.20 1.29
N LEU A 231 25.40 -4.88 2.44
CA LEU A 231 26.56 -4.91 3.34
C LEU A 231 27.52 -6.07 3.08
N GLY A 232 27.21 -6.98 2.15
CA GLY A 232 28.00 -8.16 1.86
C GLY A 232 28.10 -9.12 3.05
N LEU A 233 26.99 -9.32 3.76
CA LEU A 233 26.85 -10.21 4.91
C LEU A 233 25.98 -11.41 4.58
N GLU A 234 26.15 -12.50 5.31
CA GLU A 234 25.19 -13.61 5.30
C GLU A 234 23.95 -13.23 6.13
N GLU A 235 22.77 -13.71 5.74
CA GLU A 235 21.54 -13.42 6.50
C GLU A 235 21.58 -13.90 7.95
N SER A 236 22.36 -14.95 8.25
CA SER A 236 22.59 -15.45 9.61
C SER A 236 23.34 -14.45 10.52
N GLU A 237 24.09 -13.52 9.94
CA GLU A 237 24.81 -12.47 10.66
C GLU A 237 23.93 -11.26 10.97
N ILE A 238 22.65 -11.30 10.54
CA ILE A 238 21.72 -10.16 10.64
C ILE A 238 20.45 -10.59 11.36
N ARG A 239 19.99 -9.76 12.27
CA ARG A 239 18.62 -9.77 12.83
C ARG A 239 17.92 -8.49 12.41
N VAL A 240 16.69 -8.60 11.96
CA VAL A 240 15.82 -7.43 11.68
C VAL A 240 14.56 -7.53 12.51
N THR A 241 14.18 -6.41 13.15
CA THR A 241 12.95 -6.34 13.93
C THR A 241 12.09 -5.15 13.53
N ASN A 242 10.77 -5.33 13.63
CA ASN A 242 9.77 -4.29 13.55
C ASN A 242 8.99 -4.27 14.86
N PRO A 243 8.98 -3.17 15.61
CA PRO A 243 8.13 -3.00 16.79
C PRO A 243 6.70 -2.62 16.39
N ASP A 244 5.95 -1.95 17.25
CA ASP A 244 4.70 -1.32 16.86
C ASP A 244 4.97 -0.26 15.76
N VAL A 245 4.10 -0.21 14.75
CA VAL A 245 4.27 0.66 13.59
C VAL A 245 3.09 1.59 13.43
N GLY A 246 3.36 2.90 13.42
CA GLY A 246 2.39 3.98 13.34
C GLY A 246 1.97 4.33 11.91
N GLY A 247 1.52 3.33 11.14
CA GLY A 247 1.16 3.44 9.73
C GLY A 247 2.34 3.18 8.79
N GLY A 248 2.04 2.57 7.63
CA GLY A 248 3.04 2.27 6.60
C GLY A 248 2.56 2.64 5.20
N PHE A 249 1.38 2.16 4.81
CA PHE A 249 0.64 2.48 3.58
C PHE A 249 1.41 2.23 2.27
N GLY A 250 2.40 1.31 2.29
CA GLY A 250 3.30 1.01 1.18
C GLY A 250 4.65 1.71 1.31
N MET A 251 4.70 2.96 1.73
CA MET A 251 5.92 3.74 1.84
C MET A 251 6.95 3.05 2.76
N LYS A 252 6.55 2.51 3.92
CA LYS A 252 7.45 1.81 4.86
C LYS A 252 7.75 0.34 4.48
N ALA A 253 7.20 -0.16 3.36
CA ALA A 253 7.60 -1.45 2.81
C ALA A 253 8.92 -1.37 2.04
N MET A 254 9.29 -0.16 1.62
CA MET A 254 10.50 0.11 0.84
C MET A 254 11.73 0.24 1.73
N SER A 255 12.89 -0.08 1.18
CA SER A 255 14.17 0.21 1.80
C SER A 255 14.63 1.62 1.47
N TYR A 256 15.21 2.29 2.47
CA TYR A 256 15.68 3.67 2.35
C TYR A 256 17.17 3.77 2.71
N PRO A 257 17.89 4.75 2.15
CA PRO A 257 19.32 4.94 2.41
C PRO A 257 19.66 4.95 3.89
N GLU A 258 18.85 5.61 4.72
CA GLU A 258 19.11 5.81 6.14
C GLU A 258 19.22 4.49 6.92
N TYR A 259 18.49 3.45 6.52
CA TYR A 259 18.54 2.14 7.18
C TYR A 259 19.90 1.44 6.98
N PHE A 260 20.44 1.51 5.76
CA PHE A 260 21.74 0.96 5.43
C PHE A 260 22.88 1.78 6.04
N LEU A 261 22.73 3.12 6.09
CA LEU A 261 23.71 4.03 6.69
C LEU A 261 23.80 3.83 8.20
N ALA A 262 22.65 3.68 8.88
CA ALA A 262 22.63 3.39 10.33
C ALA A 262 23.27 2.02 10.62
N ALA A 263 22.92 0.98 9.83
CA ALA A 263 23.51 -0.35 9.96
C ALA A 263 25.04 -0.32 9.76
N GLN A 264 25.52 0.37 8.73
CA GLN A 264 26.95 0.52 8.49
C GLN A 264 27.66 1.33 9.57
N ALA A 265 27.03 2.39 10.10
CA ALA A 265 27.58 3.19 11.20
C ALA A 265 27.73 2.35 12.48
N ALA A 266 26.71 1.54 12.82
CA ALA A 266 26.81 0.63 13.99
C ALA A 266 27.97 -0.35 13.84
N ARG A 267 28.20 -0.91 12.65
CA ARG A 267 29.36 -1.80 12.37
C ARG A 267 30.69 -1.08 12.50
N MET A 268 30.81 0.13 11.95
CA MET A 268 32.08 0.88 11.99
C MET A 268 32.43 1.34 13.40
N LEU A 269 31.44 1.73 14.19
CA LEU A 269 31.62 2.27 15.53
C LEU A 269 31.59 1.19 16.62
N ASN A 270 31.06 0.00 16.31
CA ASN A 270 30.72 -1.05 17.28
C ASN A 270 29.91 -0.49 18.47
N ARG A 271 28.93 0.36 18.17
CA ARG A 271 28.04 1.07 19.11
C ARG A 271 26.64 1.20 18.52
N PRO A 272 25.59 1.21 19.36
CA PRO A 272 24.25 1.47 18.89
C PRO A 272 24.13 2.89 18.30
N VAL A 273 23.37 2.98 17.22
CA VAL A 273 23.01 4.23 16.53
C VAL A 273 21.52 4.27 16.26
N ARG A 274 20.95 5.47 16.18
CA ARG A 274 19.54 5.69 15.85
C ARG A 274 19.37 6.87 14.90
N TRP A 275 18.35 6.81 14.06
CA TRP A 275 17.91 7.91 13.23
C TRP A 275 16.38 7.93 13.21
N MET A 276 15.80 9.12 13.38
CA MET A 276 14.39 9.39 13.25
C MET A 276 14.20 10.59 12.34
N SER A 277 13.39 10.43 11.31
CA SER A 277 12.97 11.54 10.46
C SER A 277 12.06 12.48 11.24
N ASP A 278 12.25 13.78 11.10
CA ASP A 278 11.20 14.74 11.45
C ASP A 278 10.16 14.87 10.31
N ARG A 279 9.07 15.59 10.55
CA ARG A 279 8.00 15.69 9.54
C ARG A 279 8.46 16.41 8.28
N SER A 280 9.25 17.45 8.37
CA SER A 280 9.75 18.19 7.21
C SER A 280 10.74 17.35 6.40
N GLU A 281 11.61 16.62 7.09
CA GLU A 281 12.52 15.66 6.45
C GLU A 281 11.73 14.52 5.74
N ALA A 282 10.68 14.01 6.37
CA ALA A 282 9.80 13.01 5.77
C ALA A 282 9.14 13.53 4.48
N MET A 283 8.60 14.76 4.52
CA MET A 283 7.98 15.38 3.33
C MET A 283 8.95 15.53 2.16
N LEU A 284 10.24 15.79 2.42
CA LEU A 284 11.29 15.95 1.41
C LEU A 284 11.82 14.61 0.88
N SER A 285 11.80 13.54 1.67
CA SER A 285 12.58 12.33 1.38
C SER A 285 11.79 11.04 1.27
N ASP A 286 10.55 11.00 1.78
CA ASP A 286 9.68 9.84 1.63
C ASP A 286 9.22 9.71 0.18
N ASN A 287 9.18 8.48 -0.34
CA ASN A 287 8.67 8.23 -1.68
C ASN A 287 7.24 8.76 -1.82
N GLY A 288 6.97 9.51 -2.89
CA GLY A 288 5.62 9.90 -3.27
C GLY A 288 4.83 8.73 -3.88
N GLY A 289 3.55 8.97 -4.14
CA GLY A 289 2.69 8.06 -4.90
C GLY A 289 1.99 8.77 -6.05
N ARG A 290 1.40 8.01 -6.98
CA ARG A 290 0.62 8.52 -8.13
C ARG A 290 1.48 9.32 -9.11
N ASP A 291 1.02 10.52 -9.53
CA ASP A 291 1.72 11.48 -10.41
C ASP A 291 1.78 11.03 -11.87
N LEU A 292 0.62 10.95 -12.48
CA LEU A 292 0.51 10.56 -13.89
C LEU A 292 -0.59 11.33 -14.63
N THR A 293 -0.40 11.44 -15.93
CA THR A 293 -1.39 11.96 -16.87
C THR A 293 -1.68 10.88 -17.91
N SER A 294 -2.96 10.54 -18.07
CA SER A 294 -3.41 9.47 -18.95
C SER A 294 -4.41 9.99 -19.97
N THR A 295 -4.26 9.55 -21.22
CA THR A 295 -5.32 9.64 -22.23
C THR A 295 -6.05 8.31 -22.28
N ALA A 296 -7.32 8.32 -21.86
CA ALA A 296 -8.21 7.17 -21.88
C ALA A 296 -9.15 7.24 -23.07
N THR A 297 -9.16 6.23 -23.93
CA THR A 297 -10.04 6.16 -25.13
C THR A 297 -10.96 4.95 -25.03
N LEU A 298 -12.26 5.20 -25.10
CA LEU A 298 -13.31 4.19 -25.16
C LEU A 298 -13.84 4.09 -26.61
N ALA A 299 -13.83 2.89 -27.17
CA ALA A 299 -14.50 2.57 -28.42
C ALA A 299 -15.80 1.80 -28.11
N LEU A 300 -16.95 2.28 -28.59
CA LEU A 300 -18.26 1.73 -28.28
C LEU A 300 -19.01 1.38 -29.57
N ASP A 301 -19.84 0.35 -29.49
CA ASP A 301 -20.81 0.04 -30.54
C ASP A 301 -22.05 0.96 -30.47
N ALA A 302 -23.01 0.74 -31.39
CA ALA A 302 -24.23 1.53 -31.47
C ALA A 302 -25.18 1.36 -30.26
N ASP A 303 -25.03 0.28 -29.50
CA ASP A 303 -25.77 0.00 -28.27
C ASP A 303 -25.03 0.48 -27.01
N HIS A 304 -23.96 1.24 -27.19
CA HIS A 304 -23.07 1.75 -26.13
C HIS A 304 -22.38 0.63 -25.30
N LYS A 305 -22.11 -0.53 -25.92
CA LYS A 305 -21.21 -1.53 -25.35
C LYS A 305 -19.78 -1.13 -25.65
N ILE A 306 -18.91 -1.27 -24.65
CA ILE A 306 -17.47 -1.00 -24.81
C ILE A 306 -16.86 -2.20 -25.56
N ILE A 307 -16.37 -1.95 -26.78
CA ILE A 307 -15.71 -2.95 -27.62
C ILE A 307 -14.18 -2.82 -27.61
N GLY A 308 -13.67 -1.67 -27.13
CA GLY A 308 -12.24 -1.44 -26.95
C GLY A 308 -11.94 -0.35 -25.92
N TYR A 309 -10.80 -0.52 -25.22
CA TYR A 309 -10.30 0.45 -24.25
C TYR A 309 -8.80 0.64 -24.40
N GLN A 310 -8.38 1.88 -24.59
CA GLN A 310 -6.96 2.25 -24.71
C GLN A 310 -6.59 3.28 -23.65
N VAL A 311 -5.44 3.07 -23.01
CA VAL A 311 -4.83 4.04 -22.10
C VAL A 311 -3.40 4.32 -22.54
N GLN A 312 -3.07 5.60 -22.65
CA GLN A 312 -1.70 6.09 -22.87
C GLN A 312 -1.33 6.99 -21.70
N THR A 313 -0.28 6.63 -20.97
CA THR A 313 0.10 7.28 -19.71
C THR A 313 1.51 7.82 -19.77
N LEU A 314 1.69 9.06 -19.34
CA LEU A 314 2.97 9.63 -18.91
C LEU A 314 3.03 9.54 -17.38
N ALA A 315 4.05 8.85 -16.87
CA ALA A 315 4.22 8.60 -15.43
C ALA A 315 5.49 9.29 -14.93
N ASN A 316 5.35 10.15 -13.92
CA ASN A 316 6.48 10.77 -13.26
C ASN A 316 7.19 9.78 -12.34
N MET A 317 8.46 9.48 -12.60
CA MET A 317 9.27 8.57 -11.78
C MET A 317 10.01 9.31 -10.66
N GLY A 318 10.03 10.66 -10.69
CA GLY A 318 10.95 11.45 -9.90
C GLY A 318 12.38 11.32 -10.40
N ALA A 319 13.35 11.60 -9.53
CA ALA A 319 14.77 11.60 -9.91
C ALA A 319 15.36 10.20 -10.14
N TYR A 320 14.69 9.15 -9.65
CA TYR A 320 15.16 7.77 -9.73
C TYR A 320 13.97 6.80 -9.82
N SER A 321 14.19 5.63 -10.39
CA SER A 321 13.26 4.52 -10.21
C SER A 321 13.27 4.08 -8.74
N GLY A 322 12.12 4.15 -8.08
CA GLY A 322 11.90 3.53 -6.77
C GLY A 322 11.96 2.00 -6.86
N GLN A 323 11.88 1.32 -5.73
CA GLN A 323 12.03 -0.14 -5.66
C GLN A 323 11.00 -0.88 -6.52
N PHE A 324 9.74 -0.44 -6.54
CA PHE A 324 8.67 -1.01 -7.35
C PHE A 324 8.00 0.01 -8.28
N ALA A 325 8.55 1.20 -8.42
CA ALA A 325 7.92 2.31 -9.17
C ALA A 325 7.51 1.91 -10.59
N GLN A 326 8.41 1.29 -11.37
CA GLN A 326 8.11 0.87 -12.75
C GLN A 326 7.02 -0.21 -12.81
N PRO A 327 7.08 -1.33 -12.04
CA PRO A 327 5.99 -2.30 -11.96
C PRO A 327 4.64 -1.71 -11.55
N ILE A 328 4.60 -0.75 -10.63
CA ILE A 328 3.37 -0.09 -10.18
C ILE A 328 2.65 0.58 -11.36
N GLN A 329 3.37 1.38 -12.14
CA GLN A 329 2.79 2.13 -13.25
C GLN A 329 2.46 1.26 -14.49
N THR A 330 2.91 0.00 -14.50
CA THR A 330 2.77 -0.90 -15.65
C THR A 330 2.03 -2.19 -15.29
N GLN A 331 2.76 -3.16 -14.73
CA GLN A 331 2.26 -4.51 -14.44
C GLN A 331 1.14 -4.53 -13.39
N LEU A 332 1.23 -3.69 -12.35
CA LEU A 332 0.22 -3.65 -11.30
C LEU A 332 -1.01 -2.85 -11.76
N PHE A 333 -0.81 -1.75 -12.49
CA PHE A 333 -1.87 -1.02 -13.17
C PHE A 333 -2.68 -1.95 -14.10
N SER A 334 -1.99 -2.76 -14.91
CA SER A 334 -2.63 -3.65 -15.88
C SER A 334 -3.47 -4.78 -15.27
N LYS A 335 -3.27 -5.12 -13.98
CA LYS A 335 -4.04 -6.15 -13.28
C LYS A 335 -5.54 -5.88 -13.25
N VAL A 336 -5.91 -4.60 -13.24
CA VAL A 336 -7.30 -4.14 -13.16
C VAL A 336 -7.66 -3.15 -14.28
N LEU A 337 -6.92 -3.18 -15.39
CA LEU A 337 -7.06 -2.24 -16.52
C LEU A 337 -8.49 -2.08 -17.00
N THR A 338 -9.23 -3.18 -17.16
CA THR A 338 -10.62 -3.17 -17.65
C THR A 338 -11.66 -3.10 -16.52
N GLY A 339 -11.19 -3.00 -15.25
CA GLY A 339 -12.09 -2.93 -14.10
C GLY A 339 -13.10 -4.09 -14.05
N LEU A 340 -14.32 -3.75 -13.77
CA LEU A 340 -15.48 -4.68 -13.69
C LEU A 340 -16.14 -4.94 -15.05
N TYR A 341 -15.59 -4.39 -16.13
CA TYR A 341 -16.29 -4.31 -17.41
C TYR A 341 -15.86 -5.40 -18.39
N ASP A 342 -16.84 -5.91 -19.14
CA ASP A 342 -16.67 -6.91 -20.20
C ASP A 342 -16.11 -6.25 -21.48
N ILE A 343 -14.82 -5.93 -21.44
CA ILE A 343 -14.10 -5.25 -22.52
C ILE A 343 -13.23 -6.27 -23.25
N PRO A 344 -13.54 -6.58 -24.53
CA PRO A 344 -12.85 -7.64 -25.25
C PRO A 344 -11.45 -7.25 -25.73
N VAL A 345 -11.21 -5.97 -26.01
CA VAL A 345 -9.92 -5.48 -26.50
C VAL A 345 -9.42 -4.35 -25.62
N ALA A 346 -8.18 -4.44 -25.13
CA ALA A 346 -7.56 -3.38 -24.36
C ALA A 346 -6.09 -3.21 -24.74
N HIS A 347 -5.64 -1.96 -24.74
CA HIS A 347 -4.24 -1.60 -24.95
C HIS A 347 -3.81 -0.56 -23.93
N LEU A 348 -2.69 -0.80 -23.26
CA LEU A 348 -2.07 0.11 -22.31
C LEU A 348 -0.65 0.42 -22.76
N GLN A 349 -0.32 1.69 -22.88
CA GLN A 349 1.06 2.16 -23.07
C GLN A 349 1.44 3.10 -21.94
N VAL A 350 2.61 2.94 -21.37
CA VAL A 350 3.13 3.77 -20.28
C VAL A 350 4.55 4.18 -20.60
N THR A 351 4.79 5.49 -20.61
CA THR A 351 6.12 6.08 -20.70
C THR A 351 6.49 6.70 -19.35
N GLY A 352 7.53 6.18 -18.70
CA GLY A 352 8.08 6.73 -17.47
C GLY A 352 9.05 7.86 -17.75
N ILE A 353 8.92 8.96 -17.02
CA ILE A 353 9.76 10.16 -17.18
C ILE A 353 10.49 10.47 -15.87
N TYR A 354 11.80 10.68 -15.92
CA TYR A 354 12.57 11.20 -14.79
C TYR A 354 12.41 12.71 -14.69
N THR A 355 12.23 13.19 -13.45
CA THR A 355 12.14 14.62 -13.12
C THR A 355 12.96 14.93 -11.87
N ASN A 356 13.32 16.21 -11.67
CA ASN A 356 14.05 16.65 -10.46
C ASN A 356 13.14 16.75 -9.23
N THR A 357 12.39 15.68 -8.95
CA THR A 357 11.52 15.55 -7.78
C THR A 357 11.87 14.29 -7.01
N THR A 358 11.41 14.16 -5.77
CA THR A 358 11.52 12.88 -5.03
C THR A 358 10.92 11.73 -5.86
N GLN A 359 11.48 10.54 -5.80
CA GLN A 359 10.94 9.40 -6.54
C GLN A 359 9.54 8.99 -6.04
N VAL A 360 8.75 8.37 -6.92
CA VAL A 360 7.50 7.71 -6.56
C VAL A 360 7.74 6.22 -6.26
N ASP A 361 6.86 5.62 -5.46
CA ASP A 361 6.84 4.19 -5.19
C ASP A 361 5.45 3.79 -4.63
N ALA A 362 5.37 2.70 -3.88
CA ALA A 362 4.13 2.19 -3.36
C ALA A 362 3.41 3.17 -2.41
N TYR A 363 2.20 3.51 -2.77
CA TYR A 363 1.19 4.14 -1.93
C TYR A 363 -0.10 3.34 -2.04
N ARG A 364 -0.80 3.15 -0.93
CA ARG A 364 -1.98 2.29 -0.71
C ARG A 364 -2.78 2.03 -1.98
N GLY A 365 -2.71 0.78 -2.48
CA GLY A 365 -3.31 0.34 -3.73
C GLY A 365 -2.32 0.14 -4.89
N ALA A 366 -1.24 0.93 -5.02
CA ALA A 366 -0.09 0.74 -5.91
C ALA A 366 -0.45 0.25 -7.33
N GLY A 367 -0.82 1.15 -8.23
CA GLY A 367 -1.21 0.89 -9.63
C GLY A 367 -2.71 0.64 -9.82
N ARG A 368 -3.40 0.03 -8.84
CA ARG A 368 -4.84 -0.24 -8.95
C ARG A 368 -5.73 0.99 -8.76
N PRO A 369 -5.45 1.88 -7.78
CA PRO A 369 -6.17 3.16 -7.69
C PRO A 369 -6.01 4.02 -8.93
N GLU A 370 -4.80 4.07 -9.50
CA GLU A 370 -4.48 4.81 -10.71
C GLU A 370 -5.29 4.27 -11.91
N ALA A 371 -5.31 2.94 -12.10
CA ALA A 371 -6.04 2.30 -13.18
C ALA A 371 -7.57 2.52 -13.06
N ILE A 372 -8.12 2.32 -11.87
CA ILE A 372 -9.55 2.48 -11.60
C ILE A 372 -9.96 3.95 -11.69
N TYR A 373 -9.13 4.88 -11.19
CA TYR A 373 -9.40 6.31 -11.32
C TYR A 373 -9.53 6.71 -12.79
N VAL A 374 -8.56 6.34 -13.63
CA VAL A 374 -8.58 6.65 -15.07
C VAL A 374 -9.82 6.04 -15.74
N LEU A 375 -10.11 4.77 -15.47
CA LEU A 375 -11.25 4.07 -16.07
C LEU A 375 -12.59 4.71 -15.63
N GLU A 376 -12.79 4.92 -14.33
CA GLU A 376 -14.06 5.39 -13.78
C GLU A 376 -14.34 6.87 -14.09
N ARG A 377 -13.27 7.68 -14.28
CA ARG A 377 -13.40 9.02 -14.83
C ARG A 377 -13.82 8.98 -16.30
N ALA A 378 -13.19 8.10 -17.10
CA ALA A 378 -13.58 7.92 -18.51
C ALA A 378 -15.02 7.42 -18.64
N MET A 379 -15.47 6.51 -17.79
CA MET A 379 -16.86 6.04 -17.74
C MET A 379 -17.85 7.17 -17.44
N ASP A 380 -17.54 8.02 -16.48
CA ASP A 380 -18.39 9.17 -16.12
C ASP A 380 -18.47 10.21 -17.26
N TYR A 381 -17.32 10.55 -17.85
CA TYR A 381 -17.27 11.47 -18.99
C TYR A 381 -18.01 10.92 -20.22
N ALA A 382 -17.82 9.63 -20.53
CA ALA A 382 -18.51 8.99 -21.64
C ALA A 382 -20.04 8.98 -21.45
N ALA A 383 -20.52 8.64 -20.26
CA ALA A 383 -21.95 8.70 -19.94
C ALA A 383 -22.53 10.09 -20.16
N ARG A 384 -21.81 11.15 -19.74
CA ARG A 384 -22.21 12.56 -19.96
C ARG A 384 -22.23 12.95 -21.44
N GLU A 385 -21.20 12.59 -22.21
CA GLU A 385 -21.14 12.92 -23.64
C GLU A 385 -22.20 12.19 -24.45
N LEU A 386 -22.51 10.94 -24.09
CA LEU A 386 -23.56 10.13 -24.73
C LEU A 386 -24.98 10.49 -24.24
N GLY A 387 -25.10 11.28 -23.16
CA GLY A 387 -26.39 11.64 -22.58
C GLY A 387 -27.12 10.48 -21.93
N ILE A 388 -26.38 9.46 -21.44
CA ILE A 388 -26.93 8.30 -20.75
C ILE A 388 -26.68 8.36 -19.25
N ASP A 389 -27.56 7.69 -18.50
CA ASP A 389 -27.39 7.57 -17.05
C ASP A 389 -26.10 6.80 -16.71
N ALA A 390 -25.30 7.34 -15.80
CA ALA A 390 -24.00 6.76 -15.44
C ALA A 390 -24.10 5.38 -14.76
N TRP A 391 -25.23 5.08 -14.08
CA TRP A 391 -25.49 3.77 -13.46
C TRP A 391 -25.84 2.76 -14.53
N GLU A 392 -26.72 3.15 -15.46
CA GLU A 392 -27.13 2.29 -16.59
C GLU A 392 -25.95 1.99 -17.53
N PHE A 393 -25.09 2.98 -17.78
CA PHE A 393 -23.91 2.77 -18.63
C PHE A 393 -22.94 1.74 -18.03
N ARG A 394 -22.69 1.78 -16.71
CA ARG A 394 -21.87 0.80 -16.00
C ARG A 394 -22.53 -0.57 -16.00
N ARG A 395 -23.79 -0.65 -15.58
CA ARG A 395 -24.57 -1.92 -15.56
C ARG A 395 -24.56 -2.64 -16.89
N ARG A 396 -24.75 -1.91 -17.97
CA ARG A 396 -24.74 -2.43 -19.34
C ARG A 396 -23.43 -3.11 -19.71
N ASN A 397 -22.33 -2.63 -19.17
CA ASN A 397 -20.99 -3.07 -19.50
C ASN A 397 -20.35 -4.03 -18.47
N PHE A 398 -21.01 -4.35 -17.36
CA PHE A 398 -20.46 -5.29 -16.37
C PHE A 398 -20.22 -6.68 -16.95
N ILE A 399 -19.20 -7.34 -16.44
CA ILE A 399 -19.01 -8.78 -16.60
C ILE A 399 -20.16 -9.48 -15.88
N ALA A 400 -20.93 -10.28 -16.60
CA ALA A 400 -22.07 -10.99 -16.04
C ALA A 400 -21.60 -12.16 -15.14
N PRO A 401 -22.33 -12.49 -14.05
CA PRO A 401 -21.92 -13.51 -13.08
C PRO A 401 -21.67 -14.90 -13.69
N GLU A 402 -22.39 -15.26 -14.75
CA GLU A 402 -22.25 -16.54 -15.44
C GLU A 402 -20.98 -16.66 -16.29
N LYS A 403 -20.22 -15.55 -16.48
CA LYS A 403 -18.95 -15.56 -17.21
C LYS A 403 -17.75 -15.95 -16.35
N PHE A 404 -17.92 -16.02 -15.02
CA PHE A 404 -16.83 -16.38 -14.14
C PHE A 404 -16.53 -17.90 -14.15
N PRO A 405 -15.23 -18.30 -14.05
CA PRO A 405 -14.05 -17.43 -13.97
C PRO A 405 -13.81 -16.69 -15.29
N TYR A 406 -13.60 -15.37 -15.21
CA TYR A 406 -13.48 -14.48 -16.36
C TYR A 406 -12.04 -14.14 -16.67
N LYS A 407 -11.63 -14.24 -17.93
CA LYS A 407 -10.31 -13.85 -18.40
C LYS A 407 -10.37 -12.49 -19.09
N THR A 408 -9.74 -11.48 -18.49
CA THR A 408 -9.72 -10.11 -19.00
C THR A 408 -8.89 -9.96 -20.28
N ALA A 409 -9.05 -8.83 -20.98
CA ALA A 409 -8.20 -8.48 -22.13
C ALA A 409 -6.70 -8.36 -21.74
N SER A 410 -6.38 -7.98 -20.51
CA SER A 410 -5.02 -7.98 -19.95
C SER A 410 -4.54 -9.36 -19.48
N GLN A 411 -5.26 -10.45 -19.81
CA GLN A 411 -4.95 -11.85 -19.51
C GLN A 411 -5.01 -12.21 -18.02
N VAL A 412 -5.59 -11.38 -17.18
CA VAL A 412 -5.82 -11.66 -15.76
C VAL A 412 -7.10 -12.49 -15.62
N ARG A 413 -7.07 -13.47 -14.72
CA ARG A 413 -8.22 -14.34 -14.44
C ARG A 413 -8.91 -13.91 -13.16
N TYR A 414 -10.11 -13.35 -13.27
CA TYR A 414 -10.98 -13.07 -12.13
C TYR A 414 -11.73 -14.33 -11.73
N ASP A 415 -11.73 -14.65 -10.45
CA ASP A 415 -12.29 -15.91 -9.94
C ASP A 415 -13.82 -15.89 -9.84
N VAL A 416 -14.38 -14.85 -9.20
CA VAL A 416 -15.83 -14.69 -8.96
C VAL A 416 -16.21 -13.22 -8.94
N GLY A 417 -17.50 -12.91 -9.14
CA GLY A 417 -18.06 -11.57 -8.96
C GLY A 417 -19.55 -11.50 -9.27
N ASP A 418 -20.26 -10.59 -8.59
CA ASP A 418 -21.64 -10.18 -8.92
C ASP A 418 -21.74 -8.65 -8.74
N PHE A 419 -21.33 -7.94 -9.78
CA PHE A 419 -21.23 -6.48 -9.75
C PHE A 419 -22.60 -5.79 -9.80
N GLY A 420 -23.59 -6.50 -10.38
CA GLY A 420 -24.99 -6.06 -10.35
C GLY A 420 -25.55 -6.02 -8.95
N LEU A 421 -25.32 -7.07 -8.17
CA LEU A 421 -25.74 -7.16 -6.76
C LEU A 421 -25.14 -6.02 -5.93
N VAL A 422 -23.83 -5.76 -6.09
CA VAL A 422 -23.14 -4.67 -5.39
C VAL A 422 -23.77 -3.31 -5.72
N LEU A 423 -24.00 -3.04 -7.01
CA LEU A 423 -24.57 -1.78 -7.47
C LEU A 423 -26.02 -1.58 -7.01
N ASP A 424 -26.83 -2.65 -7.02
CA ASP A 424 -28.22 -2.60 -6.53
C ASP A 424 -28.27 -2.32 -5.03
N ARG A 425 -27.39 -2.96 -4.27
CA ARG A 425 -27.28 -2.73 -2.83
C ARG A 425 -26.85 -1.27 -2.55
N LEU A 426 -25.88 -0.74 -3.29
CA LEU A 426 -25.44 0.65 -3.14
C LEU A 426 -26.59 1.63 -3.40
N ALA A 427 -27.40 1.40 -4.44
CA ALA A 427 -28.55 2.26 -4.75
C ALA A 427 -29.57 2.31 -3.58
N GLN A 428 -29.81 1.16 -2.94
CA GLN A 428 -30.71 1.06 -1.77
C GLN A 428 -30.13 1.80 -0.56
N GLU A 429 -28.88 1.52 -0.17
CA GLU A 429 -28.23 2.14 0.98
C GLU A 429 -28.03 3.65 0.79
N ALA A 430 -27.76 4.09 -0.42
CA ALA A 430 -27.68 5.50 -0.75
C ALA A 430 -29.04 6.20 -0.81
N ALA A 431 -30.17 5.49 -0.73
CA ALA A 431 -31.49 6.03 -0.98
C ALA A 431 -31.48 6.94 -2.23
N LEU A 432 -31.04 6.35 -3.35
CA LEU A 432 -30.73 7.08 -4.58
C LEU A 432 -31.94 7.83 -5.13
N GLU A 433 -33.14 7.26 -4.97
CA GLU A 433 -34.45 7.87 -5.37
C GLU A 433 -34.71 9.22 -4.73
N HIS A 434 -34.06 9.52 -3.60
CA HIS A 434 -34.21 10.80 -2.91
C HIS A 434 -33.14 11.84 -3.27
N PHE A 435 -32.19 11.51 -4.13
CA PHE A 435 -31.08 12.39 -4.49
C PHE A 435 -31.57 13.70 -5.14
N ALA A 436 -32.57 13.66 -6.03
CA ALA A 436 -33.10 14.84 -6.68
C ALA A 436 -33.70 15.85 -5.65
N ALA A 437 -34.35 15.35 -4.59
CA ALA A 437 -34.87 16.19 -3.52
C ALA A 437 -33.72 16.81 -2.69
N ARG A 438 -32.64 16.03 -2.40
CA ARG A 438 -31.46 16.55 -1.70
C ARG A 438 -30.76 17.63 -2.54
N ARG A 439 -30.57 17.42 -3.84
CA ARG A 439 -30.01 18.43 -4.77
C ARG A 439 -30.82 19.70 -4.81
N ALA A 440 -32.16 19.59 -4.86
CA ALA A 440 -33.05 20.75 -4.83
C ALA A 440 -32.99 21.53 -3.49
N ALA A 441 -32.77 20.83 -2.38
CA ALA A 441 -32.58 21.46 -1.07
C ALA A 441 -31.28 22.27 -1.00
N SER A 442 -30.18 21.75 -1.50
CA SER A 442 -28.88 22.44 -1.59
C SER A 442 -28.98 23.67 -2.50
N ALA A 443 -29.66 23.55 -3.66
CA ALA A 443 -29.88 24.68 -4.58
C ALA A 443 -30.63 25.85 -3.95
N LYS A 444 -31.59 25.61 -3.04
CA LYS A 444 -32.27 26.67 -2.27
C LYS A 444 -31.31 27.43 -1.34
N GLN A 445 -30.21 26.85 -0.98
CA GLN A 445 -29.15 27.46 -0.17
C GLN A 445 -28.02 28.08 -1.03
N GLY A 446 -28.17 28.07 -2.35
CA GLY A 446 -27.17 28.58 -3.29
C GLY A 446 -25.99 27.63 -3.55
N LEU A 447 -26.06 26.38 -3.07
CA LEU A 447 -25.03 25.37 -3.23
C LEU A 447 -25.28 24.47 -4.45
N LEU A 448 -24.20 24.00 -5.08
CA LEU A 448 -24.25 22.98 -6.13
C LEU A 448 -24.04 21.61 -5.50
N ARG A 449 -25.01 20.70 -5.67
CA ARG A 449 -24.89 19.33 -5.16
C ARG A 449 -24.66 18.37 -6.30
N GLY A 450 -23.59 17.57 -6.20
CA GLY A 450 -23.25 16.54 -7.16
C GLY A 450 -23.24 15.14 -6.55
N LEU A 451 -23.47 14.15 -7.42
CA LEU A 451 -23.43 12.73 -7.13
C LEU A 451 -22.34 12.06 -7.96
N GLY A 452 -21.47 11.30 -7.33
CA GLY A 452 -20.42 10.54 -8.00
C GLY A 452 -20.44 9.07 -7.63
N LEU A 453 -20.19 8.24 -8.62
CA LEU A 453 -20.13 6.79 -8.51
C LEU A 453 -18.76 6.31 -8.95
N CYS A 454 -18.23 5.32 -8.24
CA CYS A 454 -17.07 4.51 -8.66
C CYS A 454 -17.41 3.04 -8.44
N CYS A 455 -17.26 2.21 -9.47
CA CYS A 455 -17.32 0.76 -9.38
C CYS A 455 -15.90 0.23 -9.57
N TYR A 456 -15.36 -0.49 -8.58
CA TYR A 456 -13.96 -0.88 -8.61
C TYR A 456 -13.76 -2.39 -8.40
N ILE A 457 -12.64 -2.88 -8.90
CA ILE A 457 -12.08 -4.17 -8.56
C ILE A 457 -10.62 -3.97 -8.14
N GLU A 458 -10.19 -4.76 -7.19
CA GLU A 458 -8.81 -4.83 -6.75
C GLU A 458 -8.26 -6.25 -6.99
N SER A 459 -6.97 -6.37 -7.19
CA SER A 459 -6.24 -7.64 -7.19
C SER A 459 -5.39 -7.71 -5.94
N ILE A 460 -5.47 -8.76 -5.13
CA ILE A 460 -4.43 -8.98 -4.11
C ILE A 460 -3.09 -9.17 -4.80
N LEU A 461 -2.02 -8.70 -4.16
CA LEU A 461 -0.65 -8.73 -4.69
C LEU A 461 0.35 -9.26 -3.66
N GLY A 462 1.61 -9.38 -4.07
CA GLY A 462 2.72 -9.79 -3.21
C GLY A 462 2.97 -11.30 -3.24
N ASN A 463 3.74 -11.80 -2.28
CA ASN A 463 4.10 -13.22 -2.18
C ASN A 463 2.86 -14.06 -1.86
N PRO A 464 2.49 -15.07 -2.69
CA PRO A 464 1.33 -15.93 -2.43
C PRO A 464 1.55 -16.95 -1.31
N THR A 465 2.75 -17.02 -0.76
CA THR A 465 3.14 -18.00 0.28
C THR A 465 3.26 -17.31 1.64
N GLU A 466 2.74 -17.95 2.68
CA GLU A 466 3.02 -17.62 4.07
C GLU A 466 3.24 -18.88 4.89
N THR A 467 3.83 -18.68 6.07
CA THR A 467 4.08 -19.72 7.07
C THR A 467 3.40 -19.35 8.38
N SER A 468 2.75 -20.31 9.01
CA SER A 468 2.28 -20.22 10.38
C SER A 468 3.00 -21.26 11.23
N ARG A 469 3.36 -20.89 12.48
CA ARG A 469 3.92 -21.79 13.48
C ARG A 469 3.15 -21.62 14.78
N VAL A 470 2.75 -22.71 15.41
CA VAL A 470 2.11 -22.71 16.72
C VAL A 470 3.01 -23.41 17.73
N VAL A 471 3.19 -22.76 18.88
CA VAL A 471 3.92 -23.32 20.02
C VAL A 471 3.01 -23.32 21.26
N PHE A 472 2.77 -24.50 21.83
CA PHE A 472 2.06 -24.63 23.08
C PHE A 472 3.03 -24.42 24.25
N GLN A 473 2.88 -23.36 25.00
CA GLN A 473 3.75 -23.00 26.11
C GLN A 473 3.43 -23.81 27.39
N ALA A 474 4.39 -23.85 28.33
CA ALA A 474 4.22 -24.62 29.58
C ALA A 474 3.20 -23.97 30.54
N ASP A 475 2.94 -22.70 30.43
CA ASP A 475 1.96 -21.96 31.23
C ASP A 475 0.53 -22.06 30.67
N GLY A 476 0.33 -22.79 29.56
CA GLY A 476 -0.95 -22.96 28.88
C GLY A 476 -1.26 -21.90 27.82
N SER A 477 -0.37 -20.91 27.61
CA SER A 477 -0.51 -20.00 26.50
C SER A 477 -0.09 -20.65 25.16
N VAL A 478 -0.53 -20.07 24.06
CA VAL A 478 -0.27 -20.56 22.70
C VAL A 478 0.30 -19.41 21.88
N ASP A 479 1.52 -19.56 21.39
CA ASP A 479 2.15 -18.58 20.53
C ASP A 479 1.92 -18.92 19.06
N LEU A 480 1.31 -17.99 18.32
CA LEU A 480 1.12 -18.05 16.86
C LEU A 480 2.11 -17.12 16.19
N TYR A 481 3.09 -17.69 15.50
CA TYR A 481 4.09 -16.94 14.74
C TYR A 481 3.59 -16.73 13.31
N VAL A 482 3.67 -15.48 12.85
CA VAL A 482 3.16 -15.04 11.53
C VAL A 482 4.19 -14.21 10.77
N GLY A 483 4.23 -14.36 9.44
CA GLY A 483 5.19 -13.69 8.56
C GLY A 483 4.77 -12.28 8.12
N THR A 484 3.56 -11.84 8.44
CA THR A 484 3.05 -10.50 8.14
C THR A 484 3.32 -9.54 9.30
N GLN A 485 3.32 -8.22 9.02
CA GLN A 485 3.57 -7.17 10.01
C GLN A 485 2.36 -6.24 10.12
N SER A 486 1.89 -5.98 11.33
CA SER A 486 0.86 -4.96 11.59
C SER A 486 1.46 -3.56 11.55
N GLY A 487 0.76 -2.64 10.89
CA GLY A 487 0.98 -1.19 10.95
C GLY A 487 -0.33 -0.47 11.35
N GLY A 488 -1.17 -1.15 12.18
CA GLY A 488 -2.47 -0.67 12.63
C GLY A 488 -3.68 -1.48 12.13
N GLN A 489 -3.47 -2.53 11.31
CA GLN A 489 -4.56 -3.32 10.70
C GLN A 489 -5.25 -4.29 11.67
N GLY A 490 -4.72 -4.47 12.89
CA GLY A 490 -5.31 -5.37 13.89
C GLY A 490 -4.93 -6.84 13.71
N HIS A 491 -3.72 -7.14 13.27
CA HIS A 491 -3.26 -8.50 12.99
C HIS A 491 -3.28 -9.38 14.24
N GLU A 492 -2.90 -8.87 15.41
CA GLU A 492 -2.95 -9.63 16.67
C GLU A 492 -4.37 -10.07 17.01
N THR A 493 -5.36 -9.23 16.72
CA THR A 493 -6.77 -9.55 16.92
C THR A 493 -7.25 -10.57 15.91
N VAL A 494 -7.12 -10.32 14.61
CA VAL A 494 -7.74 -11.16 13.57
C VAL A 494 -7.10 -12.54 13.46
N TYR A 495 -5.80 -12.68 13.69
CA TYR A 495 -5.15 -13.99 13.64
C TYR A 495 -5.44 -14.83 14.88
N ALA A 496 -5.47 -14.22 16.08
CA ALA A 496 -5.91 -14.90 17.29
C ALA A 496 -7.38 -15.33 17.18
N GLN A 497 -8.25 -14.44 16.66
CA GLN A 497 -9.66 -14.74 16.41
C GLN A 497 -9.83 -15.92 15.44
N TYR A 498 -9.03 -15.96 14.36
CA TYR A 498 -9.11 -17.03 13.38
C TYR A 498 -8.61 -18.38 13.94
N LEU A 499 -7.48 -18.38 14.64
CA LEU A 499 -6.99 -19.61 15.30
C LEU A 499 -7.98 -20.12 16.33
N ALA A 500 -8.55 -19.24 17.15
CA ALA A 500 -9.61 -19.58 18.11
C ALA A 500 -10.85 -20.19 17.42
N ASP A 501 -11.28 -19.61 16.30
CA ASP A 501 -12.40 -20.13 15.49
C ASP A 501 -12.16 -21.56 14.98
N GLN A 502 -10.93 -21.86 14.57
CA GLN A 502 -10.57 -23.16 13.99
C GLN A 502 -10.28 -24.23 15.04
N THR A 503 -9.95 -23.85 16.26
CA THR A 503 -9.46 -24.80 17.29
C THR A 503 -10.31 -24.83 18.54
N GLY A 504 -11.06 -23.77 18.85
CA GLY A 504 -11.73 -23.61 20.14
C GLY A 504 -10.79 -23.22 21.30
N LEU A 505 -9.52 -22.90 21.00
CA LEU A 505 -8.62 -22.33 22.01
C LEU A 505 -9.16 -20.96 22.47
N PRO A 506 -9.13 -20.67 23.79
CA PRO A 506 -9.49 -19.34 24.26
C PRO A 506 -8.63 -18.27 23.66
N VAL A 507 -9.25 -17.24 23.09
CA VAL A 507 -8.51 -16.17 22.39
C VAL A 507 -7.52 -15.45 23.28
N GLU A 508 -7.80 -15.37 24.57
CA GLU A 508 -6.94 -14.74 25.58
C GLU A 508 -5.63 -15.51 25.81
N GLN A 509 -5.60 -16.81 25.47
CA GLN A 509 -4.41 -17.65 25.57
C GLN A 509 -3.52 -17.56 24.32
N ILE A 510 -4.01 -16.97 23.22
CA ILE A 510 -3.28 -16.90 21.96
C ILE A 510 -2.46 -15.60 21.89
N ASN A 511 -1.14 -15.71 21.81
CA ASN A 511 -0.23 -14.62 21.55
C ASN A 511 0.18 -14.64 20.07
N VAL A 512 0.04 -13.53 19.37
CA VAL A 512 0.50 -13.42 17.98
C VAL A 512 1.90 -12.79 17.97
N ILE A 513 2.87 -13.52 17.43
CA ILE A 513 4.27 -13.13 17.34
C ILE A 513 4.59 -12.74 15.90
N GLN A 514 5.04 -11.50 15.69
CA GLN A 514 5.38 -10.92 14.41
C GLN A 514 6.61 -10.02 14.53
N GLY A 515 7.21 -9.63 13.40
CA GLY A 515 8.19 -8.54 13.37
C GLY A 515 9.58 -8.88 13.92
N ASP A 516 9.99 -10.16 13.98
CA ASP A 516 11.34 -10.55 14.37
C ASP A 516 11.86 -11.68 13.49
N SER A 517 12.91 -11.42 12.72
CA SER A 517 13.49 -12.38 11.78
C SER A 517 14.17 -13.59 12.42
N ASP A 518 14.42 -13.56 13.74
CA ASP A 518 14.96 -14.70 14.47
C ASP A 518 13.86 -15.59 15.02
N LEU A 519 12.65 -15.06 15.24
CA LEU A 519 11.51 -15.79 15.81
C LEU A 519 10.60 -16.36 14.72
N ILE A 520 10.37 -15.63 13.63
CA ILE A 520 9.52 -16.06 12.52
C ILE A 520 10.38 -16.68 11.41
N PRO A 521 10.04 -17.90 10.92
CA PRO A 521 10.93 -18.64 10.01
C PRO A 521 11.04 -18.02 8.61
N THR A 522 9.98 -17.35 8.14
CA THR A 522 9.91 -16.63 6.87
C THR A 522 8.67 -15.72 6.88
N GLY A 523 8.57 -14.80 5.92
CA GLY A 523 7.38 -13.97 5.78
C GLY A 523 7.46 -13.02 4.60
N GLY A 524 6.31 -12.83 3.93
CA GLY A 524 6.16 -11.89 2.82
C GLY A 524 5.88 -10.45 3.25
N GLY A 525 5.75 -10.18 4.55
CA GLY A 525 5.37 -8.87 5.07
C GLY A 525 3.92 -8.49 4.72
N THR A 526 3.59 -7.21 4.90
CA THR A 526 2.25 -6.66 4.64
C THR A 526 2.28 -5.66 3.51
N GLY A 527 1.47 -5.91 2.47
CA GLY A 527 1.27 -5.07 1.30
C GLY A 527 0.39 -5.79 0.29
N GLY A 528 -0.27 -5.07 -0.63
CA GLY A 528 -1.11 -5.67 -1.67
C GLY A 528 -2.34 -6.39 -1.17
N SER A 529 -2.92 -5.98 -0.05
CA SER A 529 -4.16 -6.53 0.55
C SER A 529 -4.15 -8.05 0.83
N ARG A 530 -2.95 -8.67 0.92
CA ARG A 530 -2.77 -10.13 1.01
C ARG A 530 -2.85 -10.72 2.42
N SER A 531 -2.57 -9.92 3.46
CA SER A 531 -2.27 -10.42 4.80
C SER A 531 -3.34 -11.36 5.36
N ALA A 532 -4.61 -10.95 5.34
CA ALA A 532 -5.69 -11.78 5.88
C ALA A 532 -5.90 -13.07 5.07
N THR A 533 -5.83 -13.03 3.74
CA THR A 533 -6.08 -14.19 2.88
C THR A 533 -4.96 -15.21 2.94
N VAL A 534 -3.71 -14.77 2.75
CA VAL A 534 -2.57 -15.70 2.65
C VAL A 534 -2.17 -16.23 4.03
N GLN A 535 -2.10 -15.36 5.06
CA GLN A 535 -1.73 -15.80 6.42
C GLN A 535 -2.77 -16.74 7.04
N ASN A 536 -4.06 -16.44 6.88
CA ASN A 536 -5.10 -17.34 7.44
C ASN A 536 -5.20 -18.64 6.64
N SER A 537 -4.89 -18.68 5.35
CA SER A 537 -4.78 -19.93 4.59
C SER A 537 -3.62 -20.80 5.10
N ALA A 538 -2.48 -20.19 5.46
CA ALA A 538 -1.38 -20.90 6.11
C ALA A 538 -1.77 -21.40 7.51
N THR A 539 -2.52 -20.60 8.27
CA THR A 539 -3.04 -21.01 9.60
C THR A 539 -4.03 -22.18 9.48
N LEU A 540 -4.90 -22.17 8.47
CA LEU A 540 -5.82 -23.29 8.22
C LEU A 540 -5.06 -24.58 7.85
N ALA A 541 -4.04 -24.46 6.99
CA ALA A 541 -3.18 -25.60 6.65
C ALA A 541 -2.45 -26.13 7.88
N LEU A 542 -1.95 -25.25 8.76
CA LEU A 542 -1.31 -25.61 10.01
C LEU A 542 -2.29 -26.38 10.92
N VAL A 543 -3.50 -25.86 11.16
CA VAL A 543 -4.53 -26.50 11.99
C VAL A 543 -4.89 -27.89 11.43
N THR A 544 -4.95 -28.04 10.11
CA THR A 544 -5.19 -29.34 9.47
C THR A 544 -4.10 -30.36 9.81
N VAL A 545 -2.83 -29.97 9.70
CA VAL A 545 -1.68 -30.83 10.06
C VAL A 545 -1.66 -31.12 11.54
N MET A 546 -1.88 -30.12 12.40
CA MET A 546 -1.97 -30.28 13.85
C MET A 546 -3.05 -31.27 14.22
N THR A 547 -4.26 -31.12 13.69
CA THR A 547 -5.39 -31.99 13.97
C THR A 547 -5.06 -33.46 13.66
N GLN A 548 -4.45 -33.70 12.50
CA GLN A 548 -4.06 -35.05 12.09
C GLN A 548 -2.97 -35.64 13.02
N ALA A 549 -1.97 -34.83 13.37
CA ALA A 549 -0.89 -35.27 14.26
C ALA A 549 -1.41 -35.61 15.65
N TYR A 550 -2.31 -34.81 16.21
CA TYR A 550 -2.92 -35.10 17.52
C TYR A 550 -3.89 -36.28 17.49
N LYS A 551 -4.63 -36.50 16.38
CA LYS A 551 -5.43 -37.71 16.20
C LYS A 551 -4.57 -38.98 16.26
N LEU A 552 -3.43 -39.00 15.59
CA LEU A 552 -2.48 -40.11 15.61
C LEU A 552 -1.95 -40.35 17.03
N PHE A 553 -1.51 -39.28 17.70
CA PHE A 553 -1.00 -39.37 19.07
C PHE A 553 -2.03 -39.89 20.06
N LEU A 554 -3.27 -39.36 20.01
CA LEU A 554 -4.33 -39.78 20.94
C LEU A 554 -4.77 -41.22 20.65
N ALA A 555 -4.81 -41.66 19.41
CA ALA A 555 -5.09 -43.04 19.04
C ALA A 555 -4.03 -43.99 19.62
N GLU A 556 -2.73 -43.69 19.41
CA GLU A 556 -1.63 -44.48 19.97
C GLU A 556 -1.65 -44.50 21.50
N HIS A 557 -1.85 -43.35 22.15
CA HIS A 557 -1.87 -43.22 23.61
C HIS A 557 -3.02 -43.98 24.25
N HIS A 558 -4.14 -44.13 23.55
CA HIS A 558 -5.34 -44.82 24.06
C HIS A 558 -5.57 -46.19 23.44
N GLU A 559 -4.59 -46.75 22.74
CA GLU A 559 -4.68 -48.06 22.07
C GLU A 559 -5.90 -48.17 21.14
N ALA A 560 -6.24 -47.10 20.42
CA ALA A 560 -7.35 -47.00 19.48
C ALA A 560 -6.87 -46.88 18.03
N ASP A 561 -7.73 -47.13 17.05
CA ASP A 561 -7.44 -46.85 15.68
C ASP A 561 -7.56 -45.32 15.42
N THR A 562 -6.73 -44.77 14.52
CA THR A 562 -6.78 -43.32 14.16
C THR A 562 -8.16 -42.93 13.62
N SER A 563 -8.84 -43.83 12.91
CA SER A 563 -10.21 -43.63 12.42
C SER A 563 -11.25 -43.47 13.55
N ASP A 564 -10.96 -43.93 14.73
CA ASP A 564 -11.84 -43.81 15.91
C ASP A 564 -11.66 -42.46 16.62
N VAL A 565 -10.63 -41.69 16.28
CA VAL A 565 -10.42 -40.35 16.84
C VAL A 565 -11.00 -39.30 15.90
N SER A 566 -12.05 -38.63 16.33
CA SER A 566 -12.62 -37.46 15.64
C SER A 566 -12.16 -36.16 16.28
N PHE A 567 -12.17 -35.07 15.50
CA PHE A 567 -12.10 -33.70 15.99
C PHE A 567 -13.34 -32.97 15.45
N ASP A 568 -14.27 -32.70 16.32
CA ASP A 568 -15.50 -31.96 16.04
C ASP A 568 -15.92 -31.14 17.27
N ASP A 569 -16.74 -30.14 17.09
CA ASP A 569 -17.12 -29.22 18.16
C ASP A 569 -15.92 -28.79 19.04
N GLU A 570 -14.77 -28.51 18.40
CA GLU A 570 -13.55 -27.97 19.02
C GLU A 570 -12.86 -28.94 20.01
N VAL A 571 -13.23 -30.22 20.01
CA VAL A 571 -12.66 -31.23 20.89
C VAL A 571 -12.31 -32.52 20.13
N PHE A 572 -11.33 -33.24 20.67
CA PHE A 572 -11.01 -34.60 20.24
C PHE A 572 -11.87 -35.59 21.01
N ARG A 573 -12.44 -36.56 20.29
CA ARG A 573 -13.28 -37.66 20.86
C ARG A 573 -12.74 -38.98 20.37
N ILE A 574 -12.75 -39.97 21.24
CA ILE A 574 -12.38 -41.35 20.91
C ILE A 574 -13.65 -42.20 20.92
N ALA A 575 -13.96 -42.85 19.78
CA ALA A 575 -15.14 -43.67 19.62
C ALA A 575 -15.17 -44.82 20.70
N GLY A 576 -16.33 -45.04 21.29
CA GLY A 576 -16.48 -46.04 22.35
C GLY A 576 -15.95 -45.61 23.72
N SER A 577 -15.45 -44.38 23.85
CA SER A 577 -14.98 -43.78 25.11
C SER A 577 -15.80 -42.54 25.47
N ASN A 578 -15.87 -42.22 26.77
CA ASN A 578 -16.42 -40.96 27.26
C ASN A 578 -15.33 -39.88 27.41
N VAL A 579 -14.10 -40.15 26.97
CA VAL A 579 -12.97 -39.25 27.10
C VAL A 579 -13.03 -38.22 26.00
N VAL A 580 -12.88 -36.95 26.37
CA VAL A 580 -12.89 -35.79 25.49
C VAL A 580 -11.67 -34.94 25.83
N PHE A 581 -10.96 -34.49 24.83
CA PHE A 581 -9.80 -33.59 25.01
C PHE A 581 -10.03 -32.28 24.29
N SER A 582 -9.86 -31.17 24.98
CA SER A 582 -9.59 -29.88 24.34
C SER A 582 -8.17 -29.88 23.75
N TRP A 583 -7.83 -28.87 22.96
CA TRP A 583 -6.44 -28.67 22.49
C TRP A 583 -5.46 -28.51 23.66
N SER A 584 -5.85 -27.78 24.72
CA SER A 584 -5.02 -27.59 25.91
C SER A 584 -4.78 -28.92 26.65
N ASP A 585 -5.81 -29.74 26.79
CA ASP A 585 -5.69 -31.06 27.42
C ASP A 585 -4.79 -31.99 26.59
N ALA A 586 -4.98 -32.02 25.28
CA ALA A 586 -4.18 -32.83 24.36
C ALA A 586 -2.72 -32.38 24.31
N ALA A 587 -2.45 -31.07 24.34
CA ALA A 587 -1.10 -30.51 24.42
C ALA A 587 -0.43 -30.83 25.76
N GLN A 588 -1.15 -30.77 26.87
CA GLN A 588 -0.63 -31.15 28.18
C GLN A 588 -0.27 -32.66 28.21
N LEU A 589 -1.15 -33.51 27.67
CA LEU A 589 -0.90 -34.94 27.56
C LEU A 589 0.33 -35.23 26.68
N ALA A 590 0.49 -34.53 25.55
CA ALA A 590 1.65 -34.66 24.68
C ALA A 590 2.94 -34.25 25.42
N ARG A 591 2.90 -33.21 26.23
CA ARG A 591 4.02 -32.75 27.06
C ARG A 591 4.43 -33.80 28.09
N GLU A 592 3.45 -34.38 28.79
CA GLU A 592 3.68 -35.44 29.78
C GLU A 592 4.24 -36.72 29.15
N ALA A 593 3.82 -37.01 27.92
CA ALA A 593 4.34 -38.13 27.14
C ALA A 593 5.70 -37.84 26.42
N GLY A 594 6.26 -36.65 26.60
CA GLY A 594 7.54 -36.26 25.99
C GLY A 594 7.47 -36.05 24.48
N GLN A 595 6.30 -35.82 23.89
CA GLN A 595 6.05 -35.61 22.45
C GLN A 595 6.28 -34.16 22.07
N SER A 596 7.52 -33.66 22.17
CA SER A 596 7.86 -32.26 21.95
C SER A 596 7.52 -31.79 20.54
N ALA A 597 7.55 -32.65 19.52
CA ALA A 597 7.19 -32.31 18.14
C ALA A 597 5.71 -31.93 17.98
N LEU A 598 4.83 -32.33 18.86
CA LEU A 598 3.41 -31.94 18.89
C LEU A 598 3.21 -30.54 19.51
N LEU A 599 4.17 -30.07 20.28
CA LEU A 599 4.08 -28.79 20.97
C LEU A 599 4.62 -27.61 20.12
N ASP A 600 5.29 -27.90 19.02
CA ASP A 600 5.88 -26.90 18.12
C ASP A 600 5.72 -27.38 16.68
N ILE A 601 4.71 -26.86 16.00
CA ILE A 601 4.33 -27.30 14.66
C ILE A 601 4.37 -26.09 13.71
N THR A 602 4.99 -26.28 12.55
CA THR A 602 5.11 -25.26 11.50
C THR A 602 4.52 -25.79 10.20
N GLN A 603 3.77 -24.95 9.48
CA GLN A 603 3.21 -25.26 8.17
C GLN A 603 3.18 -24.02 7.29
N SER A 604 3.50 -24.21 6.00
CA SER A 604 3.35 -23.18 4.97
C SER A 604 2.20 -23.50 4.04
N ALA A 605 1.61 -22.46 3.46
CA ALA A 605 0.66 -22.59 2.36
C ALA A 605 0.97 -21.58 1.27
N THR A 606 0.73 -21.97 0.03
CA THR A 606 0.84 -21.12 -1.17
C THR A 606 -0.51 -21.10 -1.85
N LEU A 607 -0.99 -19.91 -2.21
CA LEU A 607 -2.20 -19.75 -3.01
C LEU A 607 -1.83 -19.81 -4.49
N ASP A 608 -2.56 -20.62 -5.27
CA ASP A 608 -2.32 -20.80 -6.70
C ASP A 608 -2.89 -19.65 -7.53
N ASP A 609 -3.97 -19.03 -7.07
CA ASP A 609 -4.69 -17.96 -7.73
C ASP A 609 -4.83 -16.70 -6.86
N LEU A 610 -5.16 -15.59 -7.49
CA LEU A 610 -5.44 -14.31 -6.81
C LEU A 610 -6.93 -14.17 -6.52
N SER A 611 -7.28 -13.56 -5.38
CA SER A 611 -8.64 -13.10 -5.12
C SER A 611 -8.80 -11.63 -5.51
N PHE A 612 -10.04 -11.26 -5.84
CA PHE A 612 -10.37 -9.95 -6.39
C PHE A 612 -11.46 -9.28 -5.54
N PRO A 613 -11.09 -8.54 -4.47
CA PRO A 613 -12.04 -7.68 -3.78
C PRO A 613 -12.60 -6.63 -4.74
N ASN A 614 -13.87 -6.32 -4.59
CA ASN A 614 -14.56 -5.38 -5.47
C ASN A 614 -15.66 -4.64 -4.71
N GLY A 615 -16.17 -3.56 -5.29
CA GLY A 615 -17.17 -2.76 -4.62
C GLY A 615 -17.68 -1.61 -5.47
N ALA A 616 -18.58 -0.85 -4.86
CA ALA A 616 -19.08 0.38 -5.41
C ALA A 616 -19.17 1.46 -4.31
N HIS A 617 -18.63 2.63 -4.61
CA HIS A 617 -18.60 3.81 -3.75
C HIS A 617 -19.45 4.93 -4.34
N LEU A 618 -20.24 5.58 -3.49
CA LEU A 618 -21.02 6.76 -3.84
C LEU A 618 -20.62 7.92 -2.95
N ALA A 619 -20.33 9.07 -3.57
CA ALA A 619 -20.10 10.33 -2.89
C ALA A 619 -21.18 11.36 -3.26
N GLU A 620 -21.66 12.14 -2.29
CA GLU A 620 -22.38 13.38 -2.56
C GLU A 620 -21.55 14.55 -2.06
N VAL A 621 -21.35 15.53 -2.94
CA VAL A 621 -20.54 16.73 -2.67
C VAL A 621 -21.42 17.97 -2.79
N GLU A 622 -21.25 18.93 -1.89
CA GLU A 622 -21.78 20.29 -2.03
C GLU A 622 -20.64 21.25 -2.33
N VAL A 623 -20.84 22.12 -3.32
CA VAL A 623 -19.89 23.16 -3.74
C VAL A 623 -20.53 24.53 -3.58
N ASP A 624 -19.85 25.44 -2.90
CA ASP A 624 -20.20 26.86 -2.89
C ASP A 624 -19.62 27.53 -4.15
N PRO A 625 -20.45 27.97 -5.11
CA PRO A 625 -19.97 28.52 -6.36
C PRO A 625 -19.29 29.90 -6.21
N GLN A 626 -19.47 30.57 -5.06
CA GLN A 626 -18.87 31.89 -4.81
C GLN A 626 -17.41 31.77 -4.33
N THR A 627 -17.10 30.69 -3.59
CA THR A 627 -15.79 30.50 -2.96
C THR A 627 -15.01 29.32 -3.52
N GLY A 628 -15.69 28.41 -4.24
CA GLY A 628 -15.12 27.12 -4.68
C GLY A 628 -15.00 26.09 -3.55
N GLN A 629 -15.41 26.44 -2.32
CA GLN A 629 -15.35 25.50 -1.20
C GLN A 629 -16.24 24.29 -1.48
N SER A 630 -15.64 23.11 -1.41
CA SER A 630 -16.30 21.83 -1.68
C SER A 630 -16.28 20.98 -0.41
N LYS A 631 -17.39 20.30 -0.13
CA LYS A 631 -17.52 19.41 1.03
C LYS A 631 -18.20 18.11 0.63
N VAL A 632 -17.61 16.98 1.01
CA VAL A 632 -18.28 15.68 0.93
C VAL A 632 -19.32 15.64 2.07
N VAL A 633 -20.61 15.55 1.72
CA VAL A 633 -21.72 15.60 2.67
C VAL A 633 -22.37 14.26 2.91
N ARG A 634 -22.10 13.28 2.06
CA ARG A 634 -22.51 11.89 2.23
C ARG A 634 -21.55 10.98 1.51
N TYR A 635 -21.29 9.80 2.11
CA TYR A 635 -20.47 8.78 1.50
C TYR A 635 -21.00 7.39 1.86
N VAL A 636 -21.27 6.57 0.86
CA VAL A 636 -21.83 5.22 1.01
C VAL A 636 -20.94 4.23 0.30
N VAL A 637 -20.66 3.11 0.95
CA VAL A 637 -19.80 2.03 0.44
C VAL A 637 -20.56 0.72 0.49
N VAL A 638 -20.47 -0.06 -0.59
CA VAL A 638 -20.85 -1.47 -0.61
C VAL A 638 -19.72 -2.26 -1.23
N ASP A 639 -19.09 -3.11 -0.43
CA ASP A 639 -17.94 -3.89 -0.85
C ASP A 639 -18.20 -5.41 -0.76
N ASP A 640 -17.51 -6.16 -1.60
CA ASP A 640 -17.44 -7.61 -1.57
C ASP A 640 -16.03 -8.07 -1.20
N PHE A 641 -15.87 -8.50 0.03
CA PHE A 641 -14.64 -9.10 0.56
C PHE A 641 -14.78 -10.62 0.81
N GLY A 642 -15.77 -11.26 0.19
CA GLY A 642 -16.13 -12.63 0.52
C GLY A 642 -16.57 -12.75 1.97
N TYR A 643 -16.09 -13.77 2.67
CA TYR A 643 -16.36 -13.89 4.10
C TYR A 643 -15.54 -12.88 4.91
N LEU A 644 -16.19 -12.16 5.82
CA LEU A 644 -15.52 -11.25 6.74
C LEU A 644 -15.07 -12.01 7.99
N LEU A 645 -13.82 -11.79 8.40
CA LEU A 645 -13.33 -12.37 9.65
C LEU A 645 -13.75 -11.52 10.85
N ASN A 646 -13.55 -10.22 10.78
CA ASN A 646 -13.97 -9.24 11.79
C ASN A 646 -14.57 -8.01 11.10
N PRO A 647 -15.90 -7.89 11.02
CA PRO A 647 -16.57 -6.79 10.31
C PRO A 647 -16.15 -5.40 10.78
N MET A 648 -15.98 -5.18 12.08
CA MET A 648 -15.58 -3.89 12.63
C MET A 648 -14.17 -3.46 12.15
N LEU A 649 -13.22 -4.40 12.09
CA LEU A 649 -11.87 -4.09 11.60
C LEU A 649 -11.85 -3.88 10.08
N VAL A 650 -12.69 -4.60 9.33
CA VAL A 650 -12.87 -4.37 7.89
C VAL A 650 -13.43 -2.97 7.64
N GLU A 651 -14.49 -2.56 8.36
CA GLU A 651 -15.05 -1.21 8.29
C GLU A 651 -13.98 -0.14 8.59
N GLY A 652 -13.17 -0.35 9.63
CA GLY A 652 -12.06 0.55 9.96
C GLY A 652 -11.01 0.65 8.86
N GLN A 653 -10.70 -0.44 8.15
CA GLN A 653 -9.78 -0.43 6.99
C GLN A 653 -10.39 0.35 5.83
N VAL A 654 -11.67 0.15 5.52
CA VAL A 654 -12.38 0.86 4.45
C VAL A 654 -12.44 2.36 4.75
N HIS A 655 -12.85 2.74 5.96
CA HIS A 655 -12.88 4.15 6.38
C HIS A 655 -11.53 4.83 6.22
N GLY A 656 -10.45 4.21 6.70
CA GLY A 656 -9.11 4.74 6.56
C GLY A 656 -8.65 4.85 5.10
N GLY A 657 -9.04 3.91 4.24
CA GLY A 657 -8.77 3.96 2.79
C GLY A 657 -9.54 5.07 2.09
N VAL A 658 -10.84 5.21 2.40
CA VAL A 658 -11.70 6.26 1.86
C VAL A 658 -11.17 7.64 2.19
N VAL A 659 -10.73 7.88 3.45
CA VAL A 659 -10.18 9.17 3.85
C VAL A 659 -8.91 9.51 3.07
N GLN A 660 -8.03 8.55 2.79
CA GLN A 660 -6.84 8.79 1.99
C GLN A 660 -7.17 9.17 0.53
N GLY A 661 -8.08 8.45 -0.12
CA GLY A 661 -8.46 8.82 -1.49
C GLY A 661 -9.28 10.11 -1.56
N LEU A 662 -10.11 10.40 -0.55
CA LEU A 662 -10.80 11.69 -0.40
C LEU A 662 -9.79 12.83 -0.20
N GLY A 663 -8.77 12.63 0.63
CA GLY A 663 -7.69 13.59 0.84
C GLY A 663 -6.98 13.93 -0.46
N GLN A 664 -6.59 12.93 -1.24
CA GLN A 664 -6.00 13.12 -2.57
C GLN A 664 -6.93 13.88 -3.52
N ALA A 665 -8.21 13.52 -3.55
CA ALA A 665 -9.16 14.17 -4.44
C ALA A 665 -9.42 15.64 -4.08
N MET A 666 -9.45 15.99 -2.80
CA MET A 666 -9.97 17.26 -2.34
C MET A 666 -8.90 18.28 -1.92
N MET A 667 -7.74 17.84 -1.38
CA MET A 667 -6.86 18.76 -0.69
C MET A 667 -5.36 18.44 -0.72
N GLU A 668 -4.97 17.17 -0.79
CA GLU A 668 -3.57 16.78 -0.77
C GLU A 668 -2.91 17.11 -2.12
N HIS A 669 -1.87 17.94 -2.09
CA HIS A 669 -1.20 18.39 -3.30
C HIS A 669 0.28 18.63 -3.04
N VAL A 670 1.14 17.92 -3.74
CA VAL A 670 2.58 18.16 -3.76
C VAL A 670 2.88 19.22 -4.82
N VAL A 671 3.49 20.33 -4.42
CA VAL A 671 3.80 21.45 -5.30
C VAL A 671 5.29 21.76 -5.23
N TYR A 672 5.92 21.79 -6.39
CA TYR A 672 7.29 22.27 -6.57
C TYR A 672 7.27 23.65 -7.29
N ASP A 673 8.22 24.51 -6.94
CA ASP A 673 8.46 25.74 -7.74
C ASP A 673 9.31 25.42 -8.98
N ASP A 674 9.54 26.43 -9.83
CA ASP A 674 10.31 26.29 -11.08
C ASP A 674 11.78 25.90 -10.85
N ASN A 675 12.28 26.01 -9.62
CA ASN A 675 13.62 25.59 -9.21
C ASN A 675 13.65 24.21 -8.57
N GLY A 676 12.52 23.50 -8.53
CA GLY A 676 12.39 22.19 -7.93
C GLY A 676 12.36 22.18 -6.39
N GLN A 677 12.10 23.32 -5.75
CA GLN A 677 11.89 23.39 -4.31
C GLN A 677 10.49 22.90 -3.95
N LEU A 678 10.39 22.01 -2.96
CA LEU A 678 9.10 21.56 -2.45
C LEU A 678 8.44 22.66 -1.62
N LEU A 679 7.36 23.24 -2.12
CA LEU A 679 6.61 24.30 -1.44
C LEU A 679 5.67 23.77 -0.35
N THR A 680 5.21 22.52 -0.49
CA THR A 680 4.28 21.86 0.45
C THR A 680 5.03 20.93 1.39
N ALA A 681 6.06 21.45 2.07
CA ALA A 681 6.99 20.68 2.91
C ALA A 681 6.56 20.53 4.37
N SER A 682 5.34 20.89 4.73
CA SER A 682 4.81 20.78 6.08
C SER A 682 3.29 20.61 6.09
N PHE A 683 2.70 20.16 7.21
CA PHE A 683 1.23 20.12 7.38
C PHE A 683 0.56 21.50 7.46
N MET A 684 1.32 22.58 7.39
CA MET A 684 0.77 23.94 7.19
C MET A 684 0.39 24.18 5.73
N ASP A 685 1.14 23.57 4.81
CA ASP A 685 1.05 23.81 3.35
C ASP A 685 0.43 22.61 2.65
N TYR A 686 0.68 21.39 3.12
CA TYR A 686 0.09 20.15 2.61
C TYR A 686 -1.19 19.82 3.37
N GLY A 687 -2.32 19.84 2.67
CA GLY A 687 -3.64 19.64 3.26
C GLY A 687 -3.92 18.19 3.64
N MET A 688 -3.73 17.83 4.92
CA MET A 688 -4.16 16.52 5.42
C MET A 688 -5.62 16.52 5.84
N PRO A 689 -6.44 15.49 5.49
CA PRO A 689 -7.82 15.35 5.94
C PRO A 689 -7.94 15.32 7.47
N ARG A 690 -8.92 16.05 7.99
CA ARG A 690 -9.28 16.07 9.41
C ARG A 690 -10.66 15.46 9.60
N ALA A 691 -10.99 15.06 10.80
CA ALA A 691 -12.30 14.50 11.12
C ALA A 691 -13.48 15.45 10.77
N SER A 692 -13.25 16.76 10.74
CA SER A 692 -14.24 17.76 10.33
C SER A 692 -14.47 17.84 8.81
N ASP A 693 -13.55 17.29 8.01
CA ASP A 693 -13.56 17.39 6.55
C ASP A 693 -14.35 16.25 5.90
N VAL A 694 -14.68 15.22 6.69
CA VAL A 694 -15.34 14.01 6.22
C VAL A 694 -16.69 13.79 6.93
N PRO A 695 -17.71 13.24 6.23
CA PRO A 695 -18.94 12.78 6.88
C PRO A 695 -18.69 11.45 7.60
N MET A 696 -19.66 11.00 8.40
CA MET A 696 -19.74 9.58 8.75
C MET A 696 -19.99 8.77 7.48
N PHE A 697 -19.29 7.65 7.35
CA PHE A 697 -19.41 6.75 6.20
C PHE A 697 -20.44 5.66 6.49
N ASP A 698 -21.31 5.38 5.51
CA ASP A 698 -22.24 4.25 5.55
C ASP A 698 -21.56 3.06 4.87
N PHE A 699 -20.96 2.15 5.65
CA PHE A 699 -20.32 0.93 5.15
C PHE A 699 -21.27 -0.25 5.17
N ASN A 700 -21.37 -0.95 4.05
CA ASN A 700 -22.15 -2.18 3.88
C ASN A 700 -21.32 -3.20 3.09
N SER A 701 -21.68 -4.46 3.18
CA SER A 701 -21.03 -5.52 2.41
C SER A 701 -22.03 -6.49 1.80
N VAL A 702 -21.64 -7.08 0.68
CA VAL A 702 -22.25 -8.29 0.11
C VAL A 702 -21.24 -9.43 0.20
N VAL A 703 -21.70 -10.67 0.10
CA VAL A 703 -20.82 -11.84 0.28
C VAL A 703 -20.84 -12.68 -0.98
N VAL A 704 -19.78 -12.58 -1.80
CA VAL A 704 -19.48 -13.48 -2.91
C VAL A 704 -18.13 -14.16 -2.62
N PRO A 705 -18.12 -15.35 -2.00
CA PRO A 705 -16.88 -15.98 -1.55
C PRO A 705 -15.90 -16.25 -2.68
N SER A 706 -14.62 -15.91 -2.46
CA SER A 706 -13.55 -16.24 -3.41
C SER A 706 -13.37 -17.74 -3.54
N THR A 707 -13.08 -18.19 -4.76
CA THR A 707 -12.67 -19.57 -5.04
C THR A 707 -11.16 -19.74 -5.13
N ALA A 708 -10.41 -18.63 -5.06
CA ALA A 708 -8.95 -18.61 -5.17
C ALA A 708 -8.22 -19.01 -3.86
N ASN A 709 -8.95 -19.16 -2.75
CA ASN A 709 -8.40 -19.58 -1.47
C ASN A 709 -9.41 -20.39 -0.66
N PRO A 710 -8.94 -21.28 0.25
CA PRO A 710 -9.83 -22.20 0.99
C PRO A 710 -10.72 -21.52 2.04
N ILE A 711 -10.46 -20.26 2.36
CA ILE A 711 -11.21 -19.52 3.38
C ILE A 711 -12.30 -18.61 2.80
N GLY A 712 -12.36 -18.49 1.47
CA GLY A 712 -13.39 -17.70 0.77
C GLY A 712 -13.32 -16.20 1.02
N MET A 713 -12.19 -15.69 1.50
CA MET A 713 -11.96 -14.28 1.80
C MET A 713 -11.34 -13.54 0.61
N LYS A 714 -11.50 -12.20 0.60
CA LYS A 714 -10.78 -11.27 -0.26
C LYS A 714 -10.17 -10.18 0.61
N GLY A 715 -9.01 -9.62 0.22
CA GLY A 715 -8.36 -8.60 1.02
C GLY A 715 -9.10 -7.27 0.99
N CYS A 716 -9.05 -6.50 2.09
CA CYS A 716 -9.74 -5.19 2.19
C CYS A 716 -8.77 -4.01 2.43
N GLY A 717 -7.46 -4.29 2.55
CA GLY A 717 -6.50 -3.32 3.07
C GLY A 717 -6.37 -2.04 2.25
N GLU A 718 -6.59 -2.08 0.95
CA GLU A 718 -6.38 -0.97 0.01
C GLU A 718 -7.68 -0.53 -0.69
N ALA A 719 -8.74 -1.32 -0.59
CA ALA A 719 -10.01 -1.18 -1.28
C ALA A 719 -10.64 0.23 -1.15
N GLY A 720 -10.70 0.76 0.05
CA GLY A 720 -11.29 2.09 0.30
C GLY A 720 -10.61 3.21 -0.50
N THR A 721 -9.28 3.14 -0.71
CA THR A 721 -8.54 4.13 -1.49
C THR A 721 -8.83 3.99 -2.99
N ILE A 722 -8.97 2.74 -3.47
CA ILE A 722 -9.23 2.45 -4.90
C ILE A 722 -10.60 3.01 -5.32
N GLY A 723 -11.64 2.80 -4.50
CA GLY A 723 -12.99 3.25 -4.81
C GLY A 723 -13.23 4.75 -4.62
N SER A 724 -12.49 5.41 -3.73
CA SER A 724 -12.89 6.75 -3.26
C SER A 724 -12.49 7.89 -4.20
N MET A 725 -11.34 7.86 -4.83
CA MET A 725 -10.86 8.98 -5.66
C MET A 725 -11.86 9.32 -6.78
N ALA A 726 -12.23 8.32 -7.58
CA ALA A 726 -13.16 8.53 -8.68
C ALA A 726 -14.56 8.87 -8.20
N ALA A 727 -15.05 8.27 -7.10
CA ALA A 727 -16.37 8.60 -6.54
C ALA A 727 -16.46 10.08 -6.16
N VAL A 728 -15.44 10.61 -5.47
CA VAL A 728 -15.40 12.03 -5.08
C VAL A 728 -15.21 12.92 -6.31
N ALA A 729 -14.29 12.59 -7.22
CA ALA A 729 -14.04 13.38 -8.41
C ALA A 729 -15.26 13.46 -9.34
N ASN A 730 -15.99 12.36 -9.52
CA ASN A 730 -17.23 12.32 -10.30
C ASN A 730 -18.35 13.14 -9.63
N ALA A 731 -18.42 13.15 -8.29
CA ALA A 731 -19.37 13.98 -7.56
C ALA A 731 -19.09 15.48 -7.72
N VAL A 732 -17.82 15.89 -7.64
CA VAL A 732 -17.45 17.29 -7.90
C VAL A 732 -17.76 17.66 -9.34
N MET A 733 -17.40 16.80 -10.31
CA MET A 733 -17.70 17.03 -11.73
C MET A 733 -19.21 17.19 -11.97
N ASP A 734 -20.04 16.36 -11.33
CA ASP A 734 -21.49 16.44 -11.45
C ASP A 734 -22.07 17.75 -10.86
N ALA A 735 -21.52 18.23 -9.75
CA ALA A 735 -21.87 19.53 -9.19
C ALA A 735 -21.53 20.68 -10.16
N LEU A 736 -20.31 20.68 -10.71
CA LEU A 736 -19.79 21.73 -11.57
C LEU A 736 -20.42 21.73 -12.98
N ALA A 737 -20.83 20.57 -13.47
CA ALA A 737 -21.46 20.44 -14.81
C ALA A 737 -22.69 21.31 -14.99
N SER A 738 -23.46 21.54 -13.90
CA SER A 738 -24.61 22.46 -13.89
C SER A 738 -24.25 23.92 -14.21
N LYS A 739 -22.96 24.27 -14.17
CA LYS A 739 -22.41 25.59 -14.49
C LYS A 739 -21.59 25.61 -15.79
N GLY A 740 -21.64 24.53 -16.58
CA GLY A 740 -20.97 24.45 -17.87
C GLY A 740 -19.54 23.93 -17.81
N VAL A 741 -19.03 23.54 -16.66
CA VAL A 741 -17.72 22.83 -16.58
C VAL A 741 -17.84 21.47 -17.23
N THR A 742 -16.97 21.18 -18.19
CA THR A 742 -16.98 19.89 -18.94
C THR A 742 -15.88 18.93 -18.52
N ARG A 743 -14.79 19.45 -17.93
CA ARG A 743 -13.66 18.66 -17.43
C ARG A 743 -13.18 19.22 -16.10
N ALA A 744 -12.79 18.36 -15.19
CA ALA A 744 -12.28 18.74 -13.88
C ALA A 744 -11.40 17.61 -13.33
N ASP A 745 -10.17 17.93 -12.94
CA ASP A 745 -9.19 16.99 -12.36
C ASP A 745 -8.78 17.36 -10.94
N MET A 746 -8.45 16.34 -10.16
CA MET A 746 -7.91 16.48 -8.80
C MET A 746 -6.63 17.34 -8.75
N PRO A 747 -6.29 17.93 -7.60
CA PRO A 747 -7.10 18.06 -6.40
C PRO A 747 -8.12 19.21 -6.51
N PHE A 748 -9.32 19.02 -5.94
CA PHE A 748 -10.41 20.00 -5.97
C PHE A 748 -10.30 21.01 -4.83
N THR A 749 -9.15 21.68 -4.74
CA THR A 749 -8.96 22.77 -3.77
C THR A 749 -9.92 23.93 -4.08
N PRO A 750 -10.32 24.72 -3.08
CA PRO A 750 -11.28 25.83 -3.28
C PRO A 750 -10.89 26.78 -4.40
N GLN A 751 -9.60 27.15 -4.50
CA GLN A 751 -9.09 28.03 -5.55
C GLN A 751 -9.25 27.40 -6.94
N ARG A 752 -8.92 26.12 -7.10
CA ARG A 752 -9.03 25.42 -8.39
C ARG A 752 -10.48 25.28 -8.82
N VAL A 753 -11.36 24.87 -7.89
CA VAL A 753 -12.81 24.76 -8.16
C VAL A 753 -13.40 26.12 -8.55
N TRP A 754 -13.05 27.18 -7.82
CA TRP A 754 -13.47 28.52 -8.15
C TRP A 754 -13.00 28.94 -9.55
N SER A 755 -11.73 28.68 -9.88
CA SER A 755 -11.19 29.01 -11.21
C SER A 755 -11.89 28.23 -12.33
N MET A 756 -12.22 26.95 -12.13
CA MET A 756 -13.00 26.15 -13.10
C MET A 756 -14.38 26.77 -13.34
N LEU A 757 -15.06 27.23 -12.29
CA LEU A 757 -16.36 27.88 -12.40
C LEU A 757 -16.29 29.23 -13.11
N GLN A 758 -15.22 30.03 -12.93
CA GLN A 758 -15.04 31.32 -13.62
C GLN A 758 -14.74 31.12 -15.11
N ASN A 759 -13.99 30.09 -15.47
CA ASN A 759 -13.58 29.81 -16.84
C ASN A 759 -14.68 29.13 -17.68
N ALA A 760 -15.72 28.61 -17.06
CA ALA A 760 -16.85 27.95 -17.74
C ALA A 760 -17.97 28.93 -18.12
N GLY A 761 -17.90 30.22 -17.69
CA GLY A 761 -18.93 31.24 -17.88
C GLY A 761 -18.81 32.05 -19.18
#